data_4104fdbfbbd186eadda42110ba34b3d9
#
_entry.id   4104fdbfbbd186eadda42110ba34b3d9
#
_cell.length_a   1.000
_cell.length_b   1.000
_cell.length_c   1.000
_cell.angle_alpha   90.00
_cell.angle_beta   90.00
_cell.angle_gamma   90.00
#
_symmetry.space_group_name_H-M   'P 1'
#
loop_
_entity.id
_entity.type
_entity.pdbx_description
1 polymer ?
#
loop_
_entity_poly.entity_id
_entity_poly.type
_entity_poly.pdbx_seq_one_letter_code
_entity_poly.pdbx_strand_id
1 'polypeptide(L)'
;MKKLIKILFYTISALYPVLIFTSLVIFKLPVRILSLCVMALALGYFLTFTGKPAPSAASSSSGMGASASAGPLRLRPLITSFLFLAAGLACYISNQIIFLRLYAVVISLMMLITFGSTLIFPPNIIYRFACLADRTIPGSLIQHRVEAYCRKVCIVWCLFFILNGSVSVYTAFFASERVWAIYNGGISYVLMGLLFSIEYIIRIGVNKKMPKVNYITKFTADSFADDHIVSYEGRWSDKRYKTWHDFLTECAKMRRFINATAGAGASSAASTTSGAAEKWILHCEDYWLFTIAFVSLLQCEKEVLLTQNITEGFLKEIHTEGIEFITDQKADGAHDIQSILDSQATPSEEEIRTTPAIDSDSTKICMFTSGSTGKPKGVNQRMTEFELDNAFIISKWGEDFLARKLVATVSQHHIYGFLFTVSLPFALGVPVRRKRIEFPEEFTTLNDEKYMIIATPAFLKRTVEVEGKLPTDGCFIFTSGGLLTYEVAEKTNSAFGFWPVEVYGSTETSGIAWRRSLDGQEWTPFDNTKIWLGDDGCLRIISPYIKNPEGFATADLADMLPDGRFLLKGRSDSIVKIEEKRISMTEVENRLLDSGFVADVKVVAMEDRRQYLAAAIELNAAGKSKFEGCKKLEINKFFHDYLMKYFENVVIPKKWRFPDKLPADVQGKKHKEDIVALFK
;
A
#
# COMPACT_ATOMS: atom_id res chain seq x y z
N MET A 1 -31.65 12.40 35.00
CA MET A 1 -30.97 12.57 36.30
C MET A 1 -29.52 12.02 36.27
N LYS A 2 -29.26 10.73 36.00
CA LYS A 2 -27.86 10.17 35.99
C LYS A 2 -26.89 10.86 35.02
N LYS A 3 -27.34 11.27 33.82
CA LYS A 3 -26.54 11.99 32.83
C LYS A 3 -26.16 13.40 33.32
N LEU A 4 -27.08 14.09 33.97
CA LEU A 4 -26.87 15.41 34.54
C LEU A 4 -25.87 15.36 35.71
N ILE A 5 -25.98 14.37 36.59
CA ILE A 5 -25.04 14.16 37.71
C ILE A 5 -23.61 13.89 37.20
N LYS A 6 -23.47 13.11 36.13
CA LYS A 6 -22.17 12.85 35.49
C LYS A 6 -21.55 14.13 34.93
N ILE A 7 -22.33 14.91 34.20
CA ILE A 7 -21.88 16.21 33.65
C ILE A 7 -21.45 17.12 34.78
N LEU A 8 -22.29 17.27 35.81
CA LEU A 8 -22.01 18.10 36.98
C LEU A 8 -20.73 17.65 37.70
N PHE A 9 -20.54 16.34 37.89
CA PHE A 9 -19.34 15.79 38.50
C PHE A 9 -18.07 16.12 37.67
N TYR A 10 -18.10 15.90 36.35
CA TYR A 10 -16.95 16.22 35.50
C TYR A 10 -16.66 17.72 35.46
N THR A 11 -17.69 18.57 35.43
CA THR A 11 -17.51 20.03 35.47
C THR A 11 -16.88 20.48 36.80
N ILE A 12 -17.39 19.97 37.92
CA ILE A 12 -16.85 20.31 39.25
C ILE A 12 -15.42 19.75 39.39
N SER A 13 -15.17 18.53 38.92
CA SER A 13 -13.81 17.95 38.93
C SER A 13 -12.82 18.75 38.09
N ALA A 14 -13.23 19.26 36.94
CA ALA A 14 -12.41 20.13 36.08
C ALA A 14 -12.12 21.49 36.75
N LEU A 15 -13.10 22.06 37.43
CA LEU A 15 -12.96 23.35 38.11
C LEU A 15 -12.43 23.20 39.56
N TYR A 16 -12.15 21.99 40.01
CA TYR A 16 -11.76 21.70 41.39
C TYR A 16 -10.62 22.58 41.93
N PRO A 17 -9.49 22.80 41.24
CA PRO A 17 -8.43 23.65 41.76
C PRO A 17 -8.86 25.10 41.98
N VAL A 18 -9.69 25.61 41.06
CA VAL A 18 -10.25 26.97 41.17
C VAL A 18 -11.23 27.06 42.32
N LEU A 19 -12.08 26.05 42.51
CA LEU A 19 -13.04 25.97 43.60
C LEU A 19 -12.31 25.89 44.98
N ILE A 20 -11.26 25.08 45.07
CA ILE A 20 -10.39 25.01 46.27
C ILE A 20 -9.76 26.36 46.56
N PHE A 21 -9.16 27.01 45.54
CA PHE A 21 -8.55 28.33 45.70
C PHE A 21 -9.56 29.35 46.21
N THR A 22 -10.71 29.50 45.57
CA THR A 22 -11.75 30.46 45.96
C THR A 22 -12.25 30.18 47.37
N SER A 23 -12.46 28.92 47.71
CA SER A 23 -12.94 28.49 49.04
C SER A 23 -11.91 28.76 50.16
N LEU A 24 -10.64 28.49 49.92
CA LEU A 24 -9.58 28.65 50.92
C LEU A 24 -9.05 30.10 51.01
N VAL A 25 -8.80 30.75 49.88
CA VAL A 25 -8.13 32.04 49.81
C VAL A 25 -9.10 33.21 49.93
N ILE A 26 -10.26 33.12 49.24
CA ILE A 26 -11.24 34.18 49.21
C ILE A 26 -12.23 34.04 50.38
N PHE A 27 -12.86 32.88 50.51
CA PHE A 27 -13.91 32.64 51.53
C PHE A 27 -13.37 32.16 52.89
N LYS A 28 -12.08 31.75 52.97
CA LYS A 28 -11.44 31.28 54.20
C LYS A 28 -12.22 30.14 54.92
N LEU A 29 -12.83 29.26 54.12
CA LEU A 29 -13.61 28.14 54.68
C LEU A 29 -12.74 27.16 55.45
N PRO A 30 -13.22 26.61 56.57
CA PRO A 30 -12.48 25.59 57.32
C PRO A 30 -12.18 24.38 56.44
N VAL A 31 -10.96 23.86 56.53
CA VAL A 31 -10.46 22.68 55.76
C VAL A 31 -11.39 21.47 55.92
N ARG A 32 -11.99 21.28 57.09
CA ARG A 32 -12.93 20.18 57.36
C ARG A 32 -14.20 20.28 56.52
N ILE A 33 -14.77 21.48 56.32
CA ILE A 33 -15.97 21.68 55.51
C ILE A 33 -15.64 21.35 54.07
N LEU A 34 -14.51 21.80 53.56
CA LEU A 34 -14.07 21.53 52.19
C LEU A 34 -13.81 20.04 51.94
N SER A 35 -13.23 19.31 52.93
CA SER A 35 -13.02 17.86 52.84
C SER A 35 -14.34 17.08 52.78
N LEU A 36 -15.37 17.51 53.51
CA LEU A 36 -16.73 16.91 53.45
C LEU A 36 -17.37 17.13 52.06
N CYS A 37 -17.20 18.29 51.44
CA CYS A 37 -17.67 18.53 50.06
C CYS A 37 -16.99 17.60 49.04
N VAL A 38 -15.67 17.38 49.19
CA VAL A 38 -14.90 16.47 48.31
C VAL A 38 -15.37 15.03 48.48
N MET A 39 -15.59 14.60 49.73
CA MET A 39 -16.08 13.24 50.01
C MET A 39 -17.53 13.05 49.45
N ALA A 40 -18.40 14.04 49.62
CA ALA A 40 -19.76 14.00 49.07
C ALA A 40 -19.76 13.90 47.52
N LEU A 41 -18.89 14.65 46.84
CA LEU A 41 -18.71 14.55 45.37
C LEU A 41 -18.18 13.18 44.97
N ALA A 42 -17.18 12.64 45.67
CA ALA A 42 -16.63 11.31 45.39
C ALA A 42 -17.67 10.21 45.57
N LEU A 43 -18.46 10.29 46.63
CA LEU A 43 -19.57 9.36 46.87
C LEU A 43 -20.65 9.46 45.81
N GLY A 44 -21.06 10.67 45.46
CA GLY A 44 -22.03 10.90 44.35
C GLY A 44 -21.55 10.30 43.02
N TYR A 45 -20.28 10.43 42.71
CA TYR A 45 -19.65 9.82 41.52
C TYR A 45 -19.66 8.29 41.61
N PHE A 46 -19.27 7.71 42.74
CA PHE A 46 -19.31 6.27 43.00
C PHE A 46 -20.70 5.69 42.76
N LEU A 47 -21.74 6.30 43.33
CA LEU A 47 -23.14 5.86 43.21
C LEU A 47 -23.66 5.93 41.76
N THR A 48 -23.11 6.83 40.92
CA THR A 48 -23.51 6.89 39.51
C THR A 48 -23.00 5.73 38.66
N PHE A 49 -21.88 5.09 39.08
CA PHE A 49 -21.26 3.97 38.36
C PHE A 49 -21.65 2.58 38.86
N THR A 50 -22.14 2.46 40.09
CA THR A 50 -22.57 1.19 40.69
C THR A 50 -24.04 0.80 40.33
N GLY A 51 -24.78 1.68 39.68
CA GLY A 51 -26.15 1.37 39.22
C GLY A 51 -26.17 0.39 38.05
N LYS A 52 -27.02 -0.66 38.13
CA LYS A 52 -27.22 -1.69 37.10
C LYS A 52 -27.39 -1.07 35.70
N PRO A 53 -26.76 -1.63 34.64
CA PRO A 53 -27.00 -1.21 33.28
C PRO A 53 -28.44 -1.50 32.89
N ALA A 54 -29.10 -0.53 32.22
CA ALA A 54 -30.40 -0.78 31.58
C ALA A 54 -30.21 -1.87 30.53
N PRO A 55 -31.19 -2.81 30.35
CA PRO A 55 -31.10 -3.81 29.30
C PRO A 55 -31.06 -3.11 27.94
N SER A 56 -29.98 -3.29 27.20
CA SER A 56 -29.86 -2.86 25.81
C SER A 56 -30.77 -3.75 24.97
N ALA A 57 -31.67 -3.14 24.22
CA ALA A 57 -32.47 -3.80 23.21
C ALA A 57 -31.52 -4.56 22.27
N ALA A 58 -31.67 -5.87 22.25
CA ALA A 58 -31.01 -6.76 21.32
C ALA A 58 -31.58 -6.48 19.93
N SER A 59 -30.78 -5.90 19.03
CA SER A 59 -31.01 -6.02 17.60
C SER A 59 -29.93 -6.99 17.05
N SER A 60 -30.45 -8.07 16.51
CA SER A 60 -29.79 -9.13 15.82
C SER A 60 -28.94 -8.60 14.64
N SER A 61 -27.63 -8.81 14.69
CA SER A 61 -26.81 -9.05 13.51
C SER A 61 -25.60 -9.85 13.94
N SER A 62 -25.55 -11.06 13.42
CA SER A 62 -24.49 -12.04 13.50
C SER A 62 -23.22 -11.54 12.83
N GLY A 63 -22.06 -11.66 13.49
CA GLY A 63 -20.78 -11.52 12.82
C GLY A 63 -19.61 -11.17 13.72
N MET A 64 -18.85 -12.18 14.07
CA MET A 64 -17.44 -12.23 14.45
C MET A 64 -16.93 -11.50 15.70
N GLY A 65 -16.48 -12.34 16.57
CA GLY A 65 -15.76 -12.22 17.81
C GLY A 65 -14.79 -11.07 17.98
N ALA A 66 -15.19 -10.16 18.83
CA ALA A 66 -14.27 -9.33 19.59
C ALA A 66 -14.53 -9.62 21.06
N SER A 67 -13.80 -10.57 21.63
CA SER A 67 -13.66 -10.69 23.09
C SER A 67 -12.77 -9.54 23.57
N ALA A 68 -13.31 -8.32 23.54
CA ALA A 68 -12.69 -7.19 24.19
C ALA A 68 -12.86 -7.38 25.69
N SER A 69 -11.76 -7.69 26.38
CA SER A 69 -11.64 -7.68 27.83
C SER A 69 -12.13 -6.34 28.41
N ALA A 70 -13.39 -6.31 28.83
CA ALA A 70 -14.04 -5.16 29.48
C ALA A 70 -13.55 -4.95 30.93
N GLY A 71 -12.54 -5.69 31.38
CA GLY A 71 -12.06 -5.72 32.75
C GLY A 71 -11.44 -4.41 33.27
N PRO A 72 -10.42 -3.82 32.62
CA PRO A 72 -9.71 -2.69 33.26
C PRO A 72 -10.45 -1.35 33.16
N LEU A 73 -11.38 -1.15 32.22
CA LEU A 73 -12.10 0.11 32.10
C LEU A 73 -13.19 0.32 33.16
N ARG A 74 -13.73 -0.75 33.77
CA ARG A 74 -14.75 -0.65 34.82
C ARG A 74 -14.17 -0.35 36.20
N LEU A 75 -12.91 -0.70 36.46
CA LEU A 75 -12.24 -0.43 37.73
C LEU A 75 -11.79 1.03 37.90
N ARG A 76 -11.56 1.77 36.83
CA ARG A 76 -11.05 3.15 36.88
C ARG A 76 -11.93 4.14 37.64
N PRO A 77 -13.26 4.22 37.41
CA PRO A 77 -14.12 5.12 38.18
C PRO A 77 -14.16 4.76 39.67
N LEU A 78 -14.05 3.48 40.01
CA LEU A 78 -14.03 2.99 41.37
C LEU A 78 -12.73 3.40 42.07
N ILE A 79 -11.59 3.24 41.42
CA ILE A 79 -10.27 3.66 41.95
C ILE A 79 -10.26 5.17 42.14
N THR A 80 -10.79 5.95 41.17
CA THR A 80 -10.87 7.42 41.28
C THR A 80 -11.70 7.83 42.48
N SER A 81 -12.91 7.28 42.63
CA SER A 81 -13.78 7.59 43.77
C SER A 81 -13.13 7.22 45.10
N PHE A 82 -12.45 6.09 45.16
CA PHE A 82 -11.73 5.64 46.37
C PHE A 82 -10.58 6.59 46.74
N LEU A 83 -9.78 7.02 45.79
CA LEU A 83 -8.68 7.97 46.01
C LEU A 83 -9.19 9.33 46.53
N PHE A 84 -10.30 9.83 45.97
CA PHE A 84 -10.91 11.07 46.46
C PHE A 84 -11.49 10.92 47.85
N LEU A 85 -12.15 9.81 48.16
CA LEU A 85 -12.67 9.53 49.49
C LEU A 85 -11.54 9.41 50.51
N ALA A 86 -10.48 8.70 50.17
CA ALA A 86 -9.30 8.53 51.03
C ALA A 86 -8.59 9.87 51.29
N ALA A 87 -8.38 10.69 50.25
CA ALA A 87 -7.78 12.02 50.38
C ALA A 87 -8.65 12.97 51.21
N GLY A 88 -9.96 12.97 50.97
CA GLY A 88 -10.91 13.76 51.75
C GLY A 88 -10.95 13.34 53.22
N LEU A 89 -10.94 12.05 53.51
CA LEU A 89 -10.95 11.50 54.86
C LEU A 89 -9.61 11.83 55.62
N ALA A 90 -8.48 11.64 54.93
CA ALA A 90 -7.17 12.00 55.48
C ALA A 90 -7.09 13.50 55.78
N CYS A 91 -7.64 14.35 54.92
CA CYS A 91 -7.71 15.78 55.13
C CYS A 91 -8.64 16.14 56.32
N TYR A 92 -9.77 15.47 56.44
CA TYR A 92 -10.72 15.69 57.56
C TYR A 92 -10.10 15.34 58.91
N ILE A 93 -9.42 14.18 59.00
CA ILE A 93 -8.80 13.67 60.23
C ILE A 93 -7.57 14.53 60.60
N SER A 94 -6.67 14.77 59.67
CA SER A 94 -5.41 15.48 59.91
C SER A 94 -5.55 17.00 59.99
N ASN A 95 -6.65 17.54 59.49
CA ASN A 95 -6.88 18.98 59.30
C ASN A 95 -5.76 19.68 58.49
N GLN A 96 -5.08 18.93 57.62
CA GLN A 96 -3.98 19.41 56.80
C GLN A 96 -4.36 19.56 55.35
N ILE A 97 -4.12 20.75 54.77
CA ILE A 97 -4.44 21.12 53.38
C ILE A 97 -3.65 20.30 52.37
N ILE A 98 -2.50 19.72 52.74
CA ILE A 98 -1.61 18.99 51.83
C ILE A 98 -2.35 17.87 51.06
N PHE A 99 -3.28 17.16 51.71
CA PHE A 99 -4.03 16.09 51.06
C PHE A 99 -4.95 16.59 49.96
N LEU A 100 -5.49 17.83 50.05
CA LEU A 100 -6.25 18.46 49.01
C LEU A 100 -5.35 18.97 47.87
N ARG A 101 -4.12 19.42 48.17
CA ARG A 101 -3.15 19.83 47.13
C ARG A 101 -2.66 18.65 46.29
N LEU A 102 -2.58 17.46 46.85
CA LEU A 102 -2.19 16.23 46.12
C LEU A 102 -3.19 15.82 45.04
N TYR A 103 -4.40 16.37 45.01
CA TYR A 103 -5.38 16.12 43.98
C TYR A 103 -4.82 16.34 42.53
N ALA A 104 -4.13 17.43 42.28
CA ALA A 104 -3.58 17.76 40.98
C ALA A 104 -2.52 16.73 40.55
N VAL A 105 -1.74 16.21 41.53
CA VAL A 105 -0.75 15.13 41.32
C VAL A 105 -1.46 13.84 40.93
N VAL A 106 -2.51 13.46 41.67
CA VAL A 106 -3.28 12.23 41.45
C VAL A 106 -3.91 12.27 40.04
N ILE A 107 -4.49 13.40 39.61
CA ILE A 107 -5.08 13.56 38.27
C ILE A 107 -4.00 13.40 37.20
N SER A 108 -2.86 14.07 37.35
CA SER A 108 -1.76 13.97 36.38
C SER A 108 -1.24 12.52 36.26
N LEU A 109 -1.11 11.81 37.41
CA LEU A 109 -0.73 10.41 37.42
C LEU A 109 -1.78 9.50 36.75
N MET A 110 -3.04 9.71 37.05
CA MET A 110 -4.14 8.95 36.42
C MET A 110 -4.20 9.16 34.90
N MET A 111 -4.00 10.40 34.45
CA MET A 111 -3.94 10.69 33.01
C MET A 111 -2.72 10.03 32.37
N LEU A 112 -1.56 10.11 33.03
CA LEU A 112 -0.35 9.42 32.57
C LEU A 112 -0.55 7.91 32.45
N ILE A 113 -1.14 7.27 33.47
CA ILE A 113 -1.46 5.83 33.44
C ILE A 113 -2.47 5.54 32.31
N THR A 114 -3.48 6.41 32.14
CA THR A 114 -4.51 6.22 31.12
C THR A 114 -3.94 6.29 29.71
N PHE A 115 -3.16 7.30 29.40
CA PHE A 115 -2.55 7.46 28.09
C PHE A 115 -1.41 6.46 27.88
N GLY A 116 -0.51 6.32 28.87
CA GLY A 116 0.65 5.43 28.81
C GLY A 116 0.28 3.95 28.66
N SER A 117 -0.75 3.48 29.41
CA SER A 117 -1.21 2.10 29.27
C SER A 117 -1.70 1.78 27.85
N THR A 118 -2.26 2.75 27.13
CA THR A 118 -2.74 2.53 25.76
C THR A 118 -1.61 2.59 24.72
N LEU A 119 -0.42 3.08 25.06
CA LEU A 119 0.78 2.95 24.25
C LEU A 119 1.38 1.55 24.31
N ILE A 120 1.22 0.88 25.47
CA ILE A 120 1.68 -0.50 25.71
C ILE A 120 0.67 -1.51 25.16
N PHE A 121 -0.63 -1.23 25.35
CA PHE A 121 -1.74 -2.09 24.91
C PHE A 121 -2.59 -1.38 23.83
N PRO A 122 -2.21 -1.46 22.54
CA PRO A 122 -2.94 -0.83 21.43
C PRO A 122 -4.40 -1.28 21.32
N PRO A 123 -5.25 -0.47 20.67
CA PRO A 123 -5.00 0.84 20.07
C PRO A 123 -4.95 1.97 21.11
N ASN A 124 -4.09 3.00 20.85
CA ASN A 124 -3.92 4.12 21.76
C ASN A 124 -5.19 4.98 21.88
N ILE A 125 -5.32 5.70 23.02
CA ILE A 125 -6.55 6.44 23.35
C ILE A 125 -6.86 7.56 22.34
N ILE A 126 -5.87 8.25 21.81
CA ILE A 126 -6.02 9.31 20.82
C ILE A 126 -6.61 8.74 19.53
N TYR A 127 -6.12 7.57 19.08
CA TYR A 127 -6.65 6.87 17.93
C TYR A 127 -8.12 6.45 18.13
N ARG A 128 -8.47 5.97 19.32
CA ARG A 128 -9.89 5.65 19.65
C ARG A 128 -10.79 6.89 19.53
N PHE A 129 -10.32 8.05 19.96
CA PHE A 129 -11.07 9.31 19.79
C PHE A 129 -11.15 9.73 18.32
N ALA A 130 -10.08 9.56 17.56
CA ALA A 130 -10.10 9.83 16.10
C ALA A 130 -11.16 8.94 15.40
N CYS A 131 -11.19 7.64 15.70
CA CYS A 131 -12.19 6.71 15.15
C CYS A 131 -13.64 7.00 15.61
N LEU A 132 -13.83 7.59 16.79
CA LEU A 132 -15.14 8.03 17.24
C LEU A 132 -15.61 9.31 16.52
N ALA A 133 -14.68 10.20 16.21
CA ALA A 133 -14.95 11.44 15.46
C ALA A 133 -15.18 11.16 13.98
N ASP A 134 -14.40 10.24 13.41
CA ASP A 134 -14.53 9.80 12.01
C ASP A 134 -14.57 8.27 11.96
N ARG A 135 -15.77 7.74 11.73
CA ARG A 135 -16.03 6.29 11.67
C ARG A 135 -15.48 5.63 10.41
N THR A 136 -15.00 6.40 9.46
CA THR A 136 -14.41 5.87 8.22
C THR A 136 -12.94 5.48 8.40
N ILE A 137 -12.28 5.90 9.50
CA ILE A 137 -10.87 5.59 9.77
C ILE A 137 -10.61 4.09 9.97
N PRO A 138 -11.40 3.34 10.79
CA PRO A 138 -11.17 1.90 10.97
C PRO A 138 -11.42 1.13 9.67
N GLY A 139 -10.43 0.34 9.25
CA GLY A 139 -10.44 -0.38 7.97
C GLY A 139 -10.17 0.50 6.75
N SER A 140 -9.94 1.82 6.94
CA SER A 140 -9.56 2.71 5.87
C SER A 140 -8.05 2.61 5.61
N LEU A 141 -7.70 3.03 4.42
CA LEU A 141 -6.34 3.04 3.89
C LEU A 141 -5.38 3.99 4.64
N ILE A 142 -5.92 4.99 5.35
CA ILE A 142 -5.16 5.92 6.18
C ILE A 142 -5.03 5.46 7.64
N GLN A 143 -5.66 4.34 8.00
CA GLN A 143 -5.70 3.84 9.38
C GLN A 143 -4.32 3.83 10.03
N HIS A 144 -3.35 3.21 9.38
CA HIS A 144 -2.00 3.06 9.95
C HIS A 144 -1.28 4.40 10.13
N ARG A 145 -1.42 5.31 9.17
CA ARG A 145 -0.85 6.67 9.25
C ARG A 145 -1.50 7.48 10.37
N VAL A 146 -2.82 7.40 10.49
CA VAL A 146 -3.58 8.04 11.58
C VAL A 146 -3.16 7.42 12.93
N GLU A 147 -3.00 6.11 13.01
CA GLU A 147 -2.57 5.42 14.22
C GLU A 147 -1.14 5.82 14.63
N ALA A 148 -0.20 5.91 13.67
CA ALA A 148 1.17 6.36 13.92
C ALA A 148 1.21 7.83 14.39
N TYR A 149 0.43 8.72 13.77
CA TYR A 149 0.27 10.10 14.22
C TYR A 149 -0.31 10.18 15.63
N CYS A 150 -1.41 9.48 15.87
CA CYS A 150 -2.07 9.43 17.18
C CYS A 150 -1.14 8.87 18.27
N ARG A 151 -0.24 7.94 17.94
CA ARG A 151 0.78 7.43 18.86
C ARG A 151 1.78 8.53 19.26
N LYS A 152 2.27 9.33 18.31
CA LYS A 152 3.15 10.48 18.59
C LYS A 152 2.46 11.49 19.49
N VAL A 153 1.22 11.85 19.17
CA VAL A 153 0.40 12.77 19.99
C VAL A 153 0.22 12.20 21.41
N CYS A 154 -0.06 10.91 21.55
CA CYS A 154 -0.21 10.25 22.85
C CYS A 154 1.07 10.31 23.70
N ILE A 155 2.25 10.15 23.07
CA ILE A 155 3.55 10.30 23.74
C ILE A 155 3.74 11.72 24.24
N VAL A 156 3.42 12.74 23.42
CA VAL A 156 3.51 14.16 23.83
C VAL A 156 2.61 14.44 25.01
N TRP A 157 1.39 13.92 25.05
CA TRP A 157 0.51 14.02 26.22
C TRP A 157 1.08 13.33 27.47
N CYS A 158 1.68 12.16 27.34
CA CYS A 158 2.37 11.50 28.46
C CYS A 158 3.49 12.36 29.02
N LEU A 159 4.33 12.95 28.15
CA LEU A 159 5.40 13.87 28.58
C LEU A 159 4.83 15.11 29.29
N PHE A 160 3.75 15.67 28.77
CA PHE A 160 3.05 16.77 29.43
C PHE A 160 2.58 16.39 30.83
N PHE A 161 1.94 15.21 31.02
CA PHE A 161 1.46 14.78 32.34
C PHE A 161 2.60 14.51 33.33
N ILE A 162 3.76 14.02 32.86
CA ILE A 162 4.95 13.85 33.68
C ILE A 162 5.44 15.24 34.18
N LEU A 163 5.65 16.18 33.25
CA LEU A 163 6.14 17.53 33.59
C LEU A 163 5.15 18.28 34.48
N ASN A 164 3.88 18.30 34.11
CA ASN A 164 2.82 18.97 34.87
C ASN A 164 2.65 18.35 36.28
N GLY A 165 2.69 17.03 36.35
CA GLY A 165 2.64 16.30 37.61
C GLY A 165 3.85 16.61 38.50
N SER A 166 5.06 16.68 37.97
CA SER A 166 6.27 17.05 38.71
C SER A 166 6.19 18.46 39.31
N VAL A 167 5.72 19.44 38.50
CA VAL A 167 5.51 20.79 39.03
C VAL A 167 4.37 20.84 40.03
N SER A 168 3.32 20.02 39.84
CA SER A 168 2.22 19.92 40.82
C SER A 168 2.71 19.35 42.16
N VAL A 169 3.61 18.35 42.16
CA VAL A 169 4.29 17.81 43.37
C VAL A 169 5.11 18.91 44.04
N TYR A 170 5.99 19.56 43.28
CA TYR A 170 6.82 20.65 43.81
C TYR A 170 5.98 21.73 44.45
N THR A 171 4.95 22.23 43.77
CA THR A 171 4.09 23.30 44.30
C THR A 171 3.25 22.84 45.49
N ALA A 172 2.86 21.56 45.60
CA ALA A 172 2.10 21.03 46.72
C ALA A 172 2.93 21.01 48.02
N PHE A 173 4.22 20.66 47.93
CA PHE A 173 5.07 20.47 49.10
C PHE A 173 5.92 21.69 49.47
N PHE A 174 6.41 22.44 48.46
CA PHE A 174 7.42 23.47 48.65
C PHE A 174 6.94 24.90 48.38
N ALA A 175 5.75 25.08 47.79
CA ALA A 175 5.24 26.41 47.44
C ALA A 175 4.11 26.86 48.38
N SER A 176 3.85 28.18 48.38
CA SER A 176 2.70 28.76 49.11
C SER A 176 1.37 28.30 48.45
N GLU A 177 0.28 28.38 49.25
CA GLU A 177 -1.07 28.02 48.76
C GLU A 177 -1.46 28.85 47.51
N ARG A 178 -1.07 30.10 47.48
CA ARG A 178 -1.34 31.01 46.35
C ARG A 178 -0.61 30.56 45.08
N VAL A 179 0.67 30.16 45.20
CA VAL A 179 1.46 29.70 44.04
C VAL A 179 0.94 28.36 43.55
N TRP A 180 0.62 27.43 44.46
CA TRP A 180 0.01 26.16 44.10
C TRP A 180 -1.31 26.35 43.35
N ALA A 181 -2.19 27.23 43.84
CA ALA A 181 -3.49 27.48 43.27
C ALA A 181 -3.41 28.18 41.89
N ILE A 182 -2.51 29.15 41.71
CA ILE A 182 -2.28 29.82 40.43
C ILE A 182 -1.78 28.82 39.40
N TYR A 183 -0.83 27.95 39.76
CA TYR A 183 -0.29 26.96 38.84
C TYR A 183 -1.35 25.91 38.47
N ASN A 184 -1.91 25.22 39.44
CA ASN A 184 -2.81 24.07 39.23
C ASN A 184 -4.23 24.53 38.85
N GLY A 185 -4.68 25.72 39.21
CA GLY A 185 -5.98 26.29 38.89
C GLY A 185 -6.01 27.18 37.64
N GLY A 186 -4.82 27.59 37.14
CA GLY A 186 -4.73 28.50 35.98
C GLY A 186 -3.71 28.06 34.97
N ILE A 187 -2.41 28.14 35.31
CA ILE A 187 -1.31 27.92 34.35
C ILE A 187 -1.38 26.53 33.71
N SER A 188 -1.62 25.50 34.49
CA SER A 188 -1.72 24.11 33.99
C SER A 188 -2.80 23.96 32.92
N TYR A 189 -3.97 24.59 33.09
CA TYR A 189 -5.05 24.55 32.11
C TYR A 189 -4.72 25.37 30.84
N VAL A 190 -4.06 26.52 30.98
CA VAL A 190 -3.57 27.29 29.85
C VAL A 190 -2.57 26.49 29.02
N LEU A 191 -1.60 25.84 29.69
CA LEU A 191 -0.62 24.96 29.02
C LEU A 191 -1.29 23.78 28.30
N MET A 192 -2.28 23.15 28.94
CA MET A 192 -3.08 22.08 28.32
C MET A 192 -3.84 22.60 27.08
N GLY A 193 -4.47 23.76 27.17
CA GLY A 193 -5.18 24.39 26.07
C GLY A 193 -4.25 24.77 24.89
N LEU A 194 -3.05 25.28 25.21
CA LEU A 194 -2.01 25.57 24.22
C LEU A 194 -1.56 24.28 23.50
N LEU A 195 -1.28 23.23 24.26
CA LEU A 195 -0.90 21.93 23.69
C LEU A 195 -1.99 21.39 22.74
N PHE A 196 -3.25 21.49 23.17
CA PHE A 196 -4.40 21.07 22.35
C PHE A 196 -4.52 21.93 21.07
N SER A 197 -4.31 23.22 21.18
CA SER A 197 -4.38 24.15 20.06
C SER A 197 -3.26 23.91 19.05
N ILE A 198 -2.04 23.67 19.53
CA ILE A 198 -0.88 23.33 18.70
C ILE A 198 -1.13 22.02 17.96
N GLU A 199 -1.59 20.98 18.66
CA GLU A 199 -1.95 19.69 18.03
C GLU A 199 -3.02 19.90 16.95
N TYR A 200 -4.06 20.68 17.26
CA TYR A 200 -5.15 20.95 16.31
C TYR A 200 -4.65 21.67 15.05
N ILE A 201 -3.77 22.66 15.18
CA ILE A 201 -3.16 23.38 14.05
C ILE A 201 -2.29 22.43 13.21
N ILE A 202 -1.46 21.62 13.87
CA ILE A 202 -0.63 20.60 13.19
C ILE A 202 -1.51 19.61 12.45
N ARG A 203 -2.58 19.12 13.06
CA ARG A 203 -3.54 18.19 12.45
C ARG A 203 -4.22 18.77 11.22
N ILE A 204 -4.65 20.03 11.28
CA ILE A 204 -5.21 20.74 10.10
C ILE A 204 -4.15 20.85 9.00
N GLY A 205 -2.90 21.20 9.36
CA GLY A 205 -1.79 21.28 8.41
C GLY A 205 -1.46 19.94 7.76
N VAL A 206 -1.48 18.86 8.54
CA VAL A 206 -1.28 17.49 8.04
C VAL A 206 -2.44 17.04 7.15
N ASN A 207 -3.69 17.31 7.54
CA ASN A 207 -4.86 16.96 6.74
C ASN A 207 -4.93 17.75 5.42
N LYS A 208 -4.51 19.03 5.40
CA LYS A 208 -4.44 19.82 4.15
C LYS A 208 -3.38 19.31 3.17
N LYS A 209 -2.35 18.61 3.65
CA LYS A 209 -1.30 18.00 2.81
C LYS A 209 -1.65 16.61 2.32
N MET A 210 -2.72 15.99 2.81
CA MET A 210 -3.15 14.70 2.28
C MET A 210 -3.84 14.91 0.92
N PRO A 211 -3.39 14.22 -0.14
CA PRO A 211 -4.09 14.26 -1.41
C PRO A 211 -5.52 13.75 -1.23
N LYS A 212 -6.48 14.42 -1.86
CA LYS A 212 -7.83 13.87 -2.00
C LYS A 212 -7.71 12.60 -2.85
N VAL A 213 -8.19 11.48 -2.34
CA VAL A 213 -8.11 10.19 -3.03
C VAL A 213 -9.48 9.83 -3.56
N ASN A 214 -9.58 9.63 -4.87
CA ASN A 214 -10.82 9.27 -5.56
C ASN A 214 -10.66 7.88 -6.20
N TYR A 215 -10.99 6.83 -5.45
CA TYR A 215 -10.90 5.47 -5.97
C TYR A 215 -11.85 5.21 -7.13
N ILE A 216 -11.47 4.31 -8.05
CA ILE A 216 -12.29 3.88 -9.19
C ILE A 216 -13.69 3.39 -8.72
N THR A 217 -13.78 2.81 -7.55
CA THR A 217 -15.05 2.30 -7.00
C THR A 217 -15.90 3.36 -6.31
N LYS A 218 -15.32 4.52 -5.98
CA LYS A 218 -15.96 5.56 -5.14
C LYS A 218 -16.00 6.94 -5.78
N PHE A 219 -15.59 7.07 -7.03
CA PHE A 219 -15.65 8.36 -7.70
C PHE A 219 -17.09 8.78 -8.03
N THR A 220 -17.28 10.07 -8.11
CA THR A 220 -18.51 10.72 -8.60
C THR A 220 -18.16 11.69 -9.73
N ALA A 221 -19.16 12.18 -10.44
CA ALA A 221 -18.92 13.18 -11.47
C ALA A 221 -18.18 14.43 -10.95
N ASP A 222 -18.35 14.76 -9.67
CA ASP A 222 -17.72 15.91 -9.00
C ASP A 222 -16.38 15.55 -8.30
N SER A 223 -15.82 14.38 -8.59
CA SER A 223 -14.51 13.98 -8.01
C SER A 223 -13.38 14.91 -8.42
N PHE A 224 -13.43 15.39 -9.67
CA PHE A 224 -12.52 16.40 -10.22
C PHE A 224 -13.33 17.48 -10.97
N ALA A 225 -12.69 18.62 -11.23
CA ALA A 225 -13.25 19.65 -12.11
C ALA A 225 -13.33 19.12 -13.55
N ASP A 226 -14.29 19.60 -14.32
CA ASP A 226 -14.52 19.13 -15.71
C ASP A 226 -13.30 19.31 -16.61
N ASP A 227 -12.52 20.37 -16.41
CA ASP A 227 -11.30 20.70 -17.14
C ASP A 227 -10.04 20.03 -16.57
N HIS A 228 -10.18 19.23 -15.50
CA HIS A 228 -9.06 18.51 -14.91
C HIS A 228 -8.47 17.52 -15.93
N ILE A 229 -7.17 17.63 -16.19
CA ILE A 229 -6.48 16.79 -17.17
C ILE A 229 -6.23 15.41 -16.58
N VAL A 230 -6.80 14.37 -17.17
CA VAL A 230 -6.66 12.97 -16.77
C VAL A 230 -5.59 12.26 -17.59
N SER A 231 -5.48 12.62 -18.87
CA SER A 231 -4.54 11.96 -19.78
C SER A 231 -4.02 12.91 -20.83
N TYR A 232 -2.89 12.56 -21.46
CA TYR A 232 -2.29 13.36 -22.53
C TYR A 232 -1.61 12.47 -23.58
N GLU A 233 -1.47 13.00 -24.80
CA GLU A 233 -0.80 12.33 -25.89
C GLU A 233 0.50 13.03 -26.26
N GLY A 234 1.55 12.26 -26.56
CA GLY A 234 2.86 12.82 -26.92
C GLY A 234 3.59 13.41 -25.71
N ARG A 235 4.12 14.63 -25.86
CA ARG A 235 4.71 15.41 -24.77
C ARG A 235 3.63 16.23 -24.08
N TRP A 236 3.88 16.60 -22.83
CA TRP A 236 2.96 17.49 -22.13
C TRP A 236 2.79 18.85 -22.83
N SER A 237 3.87 19.39 -23.36
CA SER A 237 3.89 20.66 -24.11
C SER A 237 3.09 20.64 -25.40
N ASP A 238 2.77 19.46 -25.95
CA ASP A 238 1.94 19.32 -27.17
C ASP A 238 0.47 19.69 -26.92
N LYS A 239 0.06 19.78 -25.64
CA LYS A 239 -1.29 20.19 -25.19
C LYS A 239 -2.44 19.37 -25.76
N ARG A 240 -2.18 18.10 -26.13
CA ARG A 240 -3.19 17.14 -26.56
C ARG A 240 -3.73 16.40 -25.36
N TYR A 241 -4.71 17.00 -24.67
CA TYR A 241 -5.22 16.55 -23.40
C TYR A 241 -6.57 15.87 -23.52
N LYS A 242 -6.84 14.97 -22.58
CA LYS A 242 -8.15 14.42 -22.27
C LYS A 242 -8.53 14.85 -20.85
N THR A 243 -9.72 15.40 -20.71
CA THR A 243 -10.22 15.99 -19.47
C THR A 243 -11.10 15.02 -18.70
N TRP A 244 -11.48 15.41 -17.48
CA TRP A 244 -12.44 14.67 -16.67
C TRP A 244 -13.81 14.60 -17.34
N HIS A 245 -14.26 15.69 -17.95
CA HIS A 245 -15.50 15.70 -18.72
C HIS A 245 -15.45 14.73 -19.92
N ASP A 246 -14.32 14.66 -20.65
CA ASP A 246 -14.12 13.67 -21.71
C ASP A 246 -14.24 12.24 -21.16
N PHE A 247 -13.62 11.99 -19.99
CA PHE A 247 -13.66 10.69 -19.33
C PHE A 247 -15.10 10.26 -19.00
N LEU A 248 -15.88 11.13 -18.37
CA LEU A 248 -17.27 10.85 -18.02
C LEU A 248 -18.13 10.62 -19.27
N THR A 249 -17.93 11.45 -20.30
CA THR A 249 -18.64 11.35 -21.57
C THR A 249 -18.36 10.02 -22.29
N GLU A 250 -17.10 9.65 -22.38
CA GLU A 250 -16.69 8.41 -23.05
C GLU A 250 -17.10 7.17 -22.24
N CYS A 251 -17.08 7.22 -20.90
CA CYS A 251 -17.64 6.17 -20.05
C CYS A 251 -19.17 6.03 -20.26
N ALA A 252 -19.92 7.12 -20.40
CA ALA A 252 -21.36 7.06 -20.66
C ALA A 252 -21.67 6.39 -22.01
N LYS A 253 -20.92 6.73 -23.06
CA LYS A 253 -21.02 6.07 -24.36
C LYS A 253 -20.74 4.57 -24.26
N MET A 254 -19.67 4.21 -23.54
CA MET A 254 -19.25 2.82 -23.37
C MET A 254 -20.29 1.99 -22.60
N ARG A 255 -20.86 2.54 -21.52
CA ARG A 255 -21.96 1.88 -20.79
C ARG A 255 -23.19 1.63 -21.65
N ARG A 256 -23.56 2.57 -22.53
CA ARG A 256 -24.66 2.36 -23.49
C ARG A 256 -24.38 1.16 -24.38
N PHE A 257 -23.18 1.06 -24.92
CA PHE A 257 -22.77 -0.06 -25.75
C PHE A 257 -22.83 -1.39 -25.01
N ILE A 258 -22.22 -1.47 -23.82
CA ILE A 258 -22.18 -2.69 -23.00
C ILE A 258 -23.60 -3.17 -22.67
N ASN A 259 -24.50 -2.25 -22.31
CA ASN A 259 -25.89 -2.59 -21.99
C ASN A 259 -26.71 -3.01 -23.21
N ALA A 260 -26.45 -2.41 -24.40
CA ALA A 260 -27.10 -2.79 -25.63
C ALA A 260 -26.67 -4.20 -26.10
N THR A 261 -25.38 -4.51 -25.99
CA THR A 261 -24.83 -5.85 -26.30
C THR A 261 -25.44 -6.92 -25.41
N ALA A 262 -25.60 -6.59 -24.11
CA ALA A 262 -26.23 -7.48 -23.14
C ALA A 262 -27.74 -7.74 -23.44
N GLY A 263 -28.46 -6.75 -24.05
CA GLY A 263 -29.88 -6.86 -24.42
C GLY A 263 -30.13 -7.63 -25.72
N ALA A 264 -29.19 -7.62 -26.65
CA ALA A 264 -29.34 -8.27 -27.95
C ALA A 264 -29.33 -9.81 -27.89
N GLY A 265 -28.70 -10.42 -26.90
CA GLY A 265 -28.71 -11.87 -26.65
C GLY A 265 -30.03 -12.44 -26.13
N ALA A 266 -30.98 -11.58 -25.72
CA ALA A 266 -32.25 -12.01 -25.14
C ALA A 266 -33.37 -12.27 -26.19
N SER A 267 -33.13 -12.02 -27.49
CA SER A 267 -34.17 -12.10 -28.52
C SER A 267 -34.26 -13.43 -29.29
N SER A 268 -33.40 -14.42 -29.05
CA SER A 268 -33.57 -15.76 -29.64
C SER A 268 -34.25 -16.70 -28.64
N ALA A 269 -35.50 -17.02 -28.92
CA ALA A 269 -36.33 -17.90 -28.10
C ALA A 269 -35.72 -19.29 -27.90
N ALA A 270 -35.71 -19.73 -26.64
CA ALA A 270 -35.49 -21.07 -26.14
C ALA A 270 -34.12 -21.33 -25.41
N SER A 271 -33.85 -20.64 -24.32
CA SER A 271 -33.24 -21.29 -23.13
C SER A 271 -33.39 -20.38 -21.90
N THR A 272 -33.86 -20.95 -20.82
CA THR A 272 -34.07 -20.33 -19.51
C THR A 272 -32.73 -20.13 -18.76
N THR A 273 -31.84 -19.34 -19.31
CA THR A 273 -30.68 -18.76 -18.59
C THR A 273 -30.41 -17.38 -19.16
N SER A 274 -30.38 -16.38 -18.29
CA SER A 274 -30.19 -14.97 -18.61
C SER A 274 -29.01 -14.72 -19.55
N GLY A 275 -29.31 -14.36 -20.81
CA GLY A 275 -28.34 -14.33 -21.92
C GLY A 275 -27.53 -13.03 -22.06
N ALA A 276 -27.16 -12.35 -20.97
CA ALA A 276 -26.26 -11.21 -21.04
C ALA A 276 -24.81 -11.71 -20.86
N ALA A 277 -23.90 -11.32 -21.77
CA ALA A 277 -22.48 -11.64 -21.56
C ALA A 277 -22.00 -11.09 -20.23
N GLU A 278 -21.64 -12.00 -19.32
CA GLU A 278 -21.15 -11.64 -17.98
C GLU A 278 -19.66 -11.36 -17.99
N LYS A 279 -18.91 -11.93 -18.95
CA LYS A 279 -17.46 -11.89 -19.03
C LYS A 279 -16.99 -11.15 -20.28
N TRP A 280 -16.01 -10.30 -20.10
CA TRP A 280 -15.45 -9.48 -21.16
C TRP A 280 -13.93 -9.55 -21.16
N ILE A 281 -13.32 -9.92 -22.28
CA ILE A 281 -11.89 -9.76 -22.51
C ILE A 281 -11.64 -8.28 -22.78
N LEU A 282 -10.68 -7.70 -22.10
CA LEU A 282 -10.23 -6.33 -22.31
C LEU A 282 -8.74 -6.32 -22.64
N HIS A 283 -8.43 -5.81 -23.84
CA HIS A 283 -7.06 -5.57 -24.30
C HIS A 283 -7.00 -4.25 -25.07
N CYS A 284 -6.38 -3.23 -24.50
CA CYS A 284 -6.10 -1.98 -25.20
C CYS A 284 -4.65 -1.57 -24.89
N GLU A 285 -3.91 -1.17 -25.91
CA GLU A 285 -2.56 -0.62 -25.75
C GLU A 285 -2.57 0.82 -25.24
N ASP A 286 -3.61 1.58 -25.56
CA ASP A 286 -3.83 2.94 -25.08
C ASP A 286 -4.39 2.93 -23.66
N TYR A 287 -3.68 3.53 -22.69
CA TYR A 287 -4.10 3.58 -21.29
C TYR A 287 -5.42 4.31 -21.07
N TRP A 288 -5.72 5.32 -21.89
CA TRP A 288 -6.98 6.05 -21.83
C TRP A 288 -8.16 5.17 -22.24
N LEU A 289 -8.07 4.54 -23.40
CA LEU A 289 -9.12 3.65 -23.90
C LEU A 289 -9.33 2.45 -22.98
N PHE A 290 -8.23 1.89 -22.47
CA PHE A 290 -8.28 0.83 -21.46
C PHE A 290 -9.06 1.28 -20.21
N THR A 291 -8.72 2.46 -19.67
CA THR A 291 -9.34 2.94 -18.43
C THR A 291 -10.84 3.18 -18.59
N ILE A 292 -11.27 3.75 -19.74
CA ILE A 292 -12.68 3.95 -20.06
C ILE A 292 -13.43 2.62 -20.14
N ALA A 293 -12.91 1.65 -20.90
CA ALA A 293 -13.55 0.34 -21.03
C ALA A 293 -13.61 -0.38 -19.69
N PHE A 294 -12.49 -0.39 -18.95
CA PHE A 294 -12.38 -1.06 -17.66
C PHE A 294 -13.39 -0.52 -16.63
N VAL A 295 -13.44 0.80 -16.46
CA VAL A 295 -14.36 1.44 -15.52
C VAL A 295 -15.80 1.21 -15.94
N SER A 296 -16.11 1.33 -17.22
CA SER A 296 -17.48 1.11 -17.74
C SER A 296 -17.95 -0.33 -17.58
N LEU A 297 -17.07 -1.31 -17.77
CA LEU A 297 -17.38 -2.74 -17.52
C LEU A 297 -17.69 -2.98 -16.04
N LEU A 298 -16.90 -2.43 -15.12
CA LEU A 298 -17.18 -2.54 -13.70
C LEU A 298 -18.47 -1.84 -13.27
N GLN A 299 -18.78 -0.66 -13.86
CA GLN A 299 -20.05 0.04 -13.64
C GLN A 299 -21.28 -0.71 -14.18
N CYS A 300 -21.07 -1.59 -15.16
CA CYS A 300 -22.08 -2.51 -15.67
C CYS A 300 -22.01 -3.90 -15.02
N GLU A 301 -21.29 -4.05 -13.90
CA GLU A 301 -21.16 -5.29 -13.12
C GLU A 301 -20.62 -6.49 -13.92
N LYS A 302 -19.73 -6.24 -14.89
CA LYS A 302 -19.14 -7.27 -15.73
C LYS A 302 -17.85 -7.83 -15.12
N GLU A 303 -17.59 -9.13 -15.38
CA GLU A 303 -16.30 -9.76 -15.09
C GLU A 303 -15.29 -9.38 -16.19
N VAL A 304 -14.12 -8.85 -15.79
CA VAL A 304 -13.11 -8.35 -16.71
C VAL A 304 -11.94 -9.33 -16.78
N LEU A 305 -11.65 -9.83 -17.99
CA LEU A 305 -10.54 -10.74 -18.26
C LEU A 305 -9.41 -9.93 -18.91
N LEU A 306 -8.31 -9.73 -18.19
CA LEU A 306 -7.16 -8.94 -18.63
C LEU A 306 -6.09 -9.85 -19.21
N THR A 307 -5.72 -9.64 -20.45
CA THR A 307 -4.63 -10.36 -21.11
C THR A 307 -3.76 -9.42 -21.95
N GLN A 308 -2.45 -9.65 -21.91
CA GLN A 308 -1.51 -8.96 -22.79
C GLN A 308 -1.38 -9.68 -24.15
N ASN A 309 -1.64 -10.98 -24.18
CA ASN A 309 -1.48 -11.80 -25.37
C ASN A 309 -2.83 -11.96 -26.07
N ILE A 310 -2.92 -11.44 -27.31
CA ILE A 310 -4.09 -11.57 -28.18
C ILE A 310 -3.78 -12.37 -29.46
N THR A 311 -2.75 -13.21 -29.43
CA THR A 311 -2.50 -14.13 -30.53
C THR A 311 -3.65 -15.11 -30.69
N GLU A 312 -3.94 -15.52 -31.91
CA GLU A 312 -5.07 -16.40 -32.25
C GLU A 312 -5.06 -17.69 -31.39
N GLY A 313 -3.88 -18.30 -31.20
CA GLY A 313 -3.74 -19.50 -30.38
C GLY A 313 -4.13 -19.30 -28.93
N PHE A 314 -3.70 -18.18 -28.34
CA PHE A 314 -4.03 -17.83 -26.97
C PHE A 314 -5.51 -17.48 -26.79
N LEU A 315 -6.07 -16.68 -27.71
CA LEU A 315 -7.49 -16.32 -27.66
C LEU A 315 -8.39 -17.56 -27.79
N LYS A 316 -8.04 -18.57 -28.59
CA LYS A 316 -8.78 -19.84 -28.65
C LYS A 316 -8.87 -20.58 -27.30
N GLU A 317 -7.94 -20.33 -26.40
CA GLU A 317 -7.94 -20.97 -25.07
C GLU A 317 -8.80 -20.20 -24.05
N ILE A 318 -8.95 -18.88 -24.18
CA ILE A 318 -9.64 -18.04 -23.21
C ILE A 318 -10.95 -17.42 -23.73
N HIS A 319 -11.08 -17.19 -25.03
CA HIS A 319 -12.28 -16.62 -25.67
C HIS A 319 -13.25 -17.74 -26.04
N THR A 320 -14.11 -18.11 -25.11
CA THR A 320 -15.14 -19.13 -25.29
C THR A 320 -16.50 -18.51 -25.57
N GLU A 321 -17.49 -19.30 -25.97
CA GLU A 321 -18.85 -18.84 -26.23
C GLU A 321 -19.43 -18.05 -25.04
N GLY A 322 -20.04 -16.91 -25.32
CA GLY A 322 -20.63 -16.02 -24.31
C GLY A 322 -19.64 -15.06 -23.65
N ILE A 323 -18.39 -14.97 -24.12
CA ILE A 323 -17.41 -13.97 -23.70
C ILE A 323 -17.30 -12.93 -24.82
N GLU A 324 -17.49 -11.66 -24.47
CA GLU A 324 -17.28 -10.53 -25.39
C GLU A 324 -15.83 -10.04 -25.34
N PHE A 325 -15.36 -9.36 -26.37
CA PHE A 325 -13.99 -8.89 -26.44
C PHE A 325 -13.91 -7.44 -26.93
N ILE A 326 -13.27 -6.57 -26.14
CA ILE A 326 -13.01 -5.16 -26.46
C ILE A 326 -11.51 -4.94 -26.63
N THR A 327 -11.13 -4.26 -27.72
CA THR A 327 -9.73 -3.91 -28.00
C THR A 327 -9.62 -2.62 -28.82
N ASP A 328 -8.43 -2.00 -28.83
CA ASP A 328 -8.01 -0.95 -29.76
C ASP A 328 -7.11 -1.50 -30.89
N GLN A 329 -6.97 -2.82 -30.95
CA GLN A 329 -6.16 -3.53 -31.93
C GLN A 329 -7.06 -4.35 -32.87
N LYS A 330 -6.54 -4.68 -34.05
CA LYS A 330 -7.26 -5.58 -34.97
C LYS A 330 -7.21 -7.00 -34.41
N ALA A 331 -8.37 -7.55 -34.07
CA ALA A 331 -8.54 -8.93 -33.66
C ALA A 331 -9.91 -9.47 -34.12
N ASP A 332 -9.95 -10.74 -34.51
CA ASP A 332 -11.18 -11.37 -34.95
C ASP A 332 -12.18 -11.53 -33.81
N GLY A 333 -13.43 -11.18 -34.07
CA GLY A 333 -14.50 -11.26 -33.07
C GLY A 333 -14.43 -10.20 -31.97
N ALA A 334 -13.57 -9.20 -32.10
CA ALA A 334 -13.44 -8.13 -31.12
C ALA A 334 -14.23 -6.87 -31.53
N HIS A 335 -14.71 -6.16 -30.53
CA HIS A 335 -15.27 -4.81 -30.69
C HIS A 335 -14.13 -3.78 -30.60
N ASP A 336 -13.97 -2.99 -31.66
CA ASP A 336 -13.04 -1.88 -31.68
C ASP A 336 -13.58 -0.71 -30.85
N ILE A 337 -12.89 -0.39 -29.77
CA ILE A 337 -13.33 0.62 -28.80
C ILE A 337 -13.42 2.02 -29.41
N GLN A 338 -12.51 2.39 -30.33
CA GLN A 338 -12.57 3.70 -30.97
C GLN A 338 -13.82 3.82 -31.85
N SER A 339 -14.14 2.79 -32.65
CA SER A 339 -15.35 2.73 -33.46
C SER A 339 -16.62 2.79 -32.59
N ILE A 340 -16.63 2.15 -31.42
CA ILE A 340 -17.72 2.26 -30.45
C ILE A 340 -17.92 3.71 -30.03
N LEU A 341 -16.87 4.36 -29.55
CA LEU A 341 -16.92 5.73 -29.05
C LEU A 341 -17.34 6.74 -30.11
N ASP A 342 -16.92 6.54 -31.38
CA ASP A 342 -17.26 7.41 -32.52
C ASP A 342 -18.69 7.20 -32.99
N SER A 343 -19.22 5.98 -32.94
CA SER A 343 -20.57 5.66 -33.41
C SER A 343 -21.68 6.05 -32.45
N GLN A 344 -21.38 6.19 -31.15
CA GLN A 344 -22.37 6.56 -30.13
C GLN A 344 -22.73 8.04 -30.21
N ALA A 345 -24.03 8.33 -30.19
CA ALA A 345 -24.53 9.70 -30.06
C ALA A 345 -24.02 10.34 -28.76
N THR A 346 -23.82 11.64 -28.76
CA THR A 346 -23.43 12.39 -27.57
C THR A 346 -24.43 12.14 -26.44
N PRO A 347 -23.98 11.67 -25.27
CA PRO A 347 -24.85 11.46 -24.11
C PRO A 347 -25.43 12.78 -23.59
N SER A 348 -26.59 12.72 -22.96
CA SER A 348 -27.15 13.87 -22.23
C SER A 348 -26.27 14.19 -21.01
N GLU A 349 -26.37 15.44 -20.51
CA GLU A 349 -25.62 15.85 -19.32
C GLU A 349 -25.97 14.97 -18.09
N GLU A 350 -27.23 14.53 -17.98
CA GLU A 350 -27.66 13.61 -16.94
C GLU A 350 -26.93 12.26 -17.03
N GLU A 351 -26.78 11.69 -18.23
CA GLU A 351 -26.06 10.44 -18.43
C GLU A 351 -24.56 10.58 -18.19
N ILE A 352 -23.96 11.72 -18.57
CA ILE A 352 -22.56 12.06 -18.31
C ILE A 352 -22.31 12.12 -16.80
N ARG A 353 -23.20 12.79 -16.06
CA ARG A 353 -23.08 12.94 -14.59
C ARG A 353 -23.49 11.69 -13.81
N THR A 354 -24.15 10.73 -14.45
CA THR A 354 -24.50 9.46 -13.79
C THR A 354 -23.28 8.57 -13.67
N THR A 355 -22.84 8.34 -12.45
CA THR A 355 -21.71 7.45 -12.11
C THR A 355 -22.22 6.29 -11.25
N PRO A 356 -22.58 5.12 -11.86
CA PRO A 356 -23.01 3.96 -11.11
C PRO A 356 -21.96 3.54 -10.06
N ALA A 357 -22.41 3.24 -8.84
CA ALA A 357 -21.55 2.78 -7.78
C ALA A 357 -20.96 1.40 -8.10
N ILE A 358 -19.71 1.19 -7.75
CA ILE A 358 -19.01 -0.09 -7.91
C ILE A 358 -18.74 -0.64 -6.50
N ASP A 359 -19.21 -1.84 -6.19
CA ASP A 359 -18.84 -2.53 -4.96
C ASP A 359 -17.48 -3.19 -5.13
N SER A 360 -16.45 -2.64 -4.47
CA SER A 360 -15.07 -3.07 -4.59
C SER A 360 -14.85 -4.55 -4.27
N ASP A 361 -15.65 -5.11 -3.35
CA ASP A 361 -15.52 -6.50 -2.89
C ASP A 361 -16.19 -7.51 -3.85
N SER A 362 -17.17 -7.08 -4.64
CA SER A 362 -17.89 -7.92 -5.60
C SER A 362 -17.28 -7.91 -7.01
N THR A 363 -16.35 -6.98 -7.30
CA THR A 363 -15.70 -6.91 -8.60
C THR A 363 -14.94 -8.20 -8.93
N LYS A 364 -15.01 -8.62 -10.20
CA LYS A 364 -14.33 -9.82 -10.69
C LYS A 364 -13.35 -9.43 -11.79
N ILE A 365 -12.07 -9.50 -11.50
CA ILE A 365 -10.98 -9.17 -12.41
C ILE A 365 -10.08 -10.39 -12.50
N CYS A 366 -9.93 -10.96 -13.67
CA CYS A 366 -9.04 -12.09 -13.90
C CYS A 366 -7.85 -11.64 -14.74
N MET A 367 -6.64 -11.73 -14.15
CA MET A 367 -5.39 -11.41 -14.85
C MET A 367 -4.71 -12.70 -15.30
N PHE A 368 -4.49 -12.85 -16.60
CA PHE A 368 -3.78 -14.03 -17.12
C PHE A 368 -2.27 -13.85 -16.99
N THR A 369 -1.63 -14.90 -16.46
CA THR A 369 -0.17 -15.02 -16.36
C THR A 369 0.30 -16.18 -17.20
N SER A 370 1.56 -16.12 -17.70
CA SER A 370 2.21 -17.26 -18.32
C SER A 370 2.42 -18.36 -17.28
N GLY A 371 1.55 -19.37 -17.26
CA GLY A 371 1.67 -20.49 -16.33
C GLY A 371 2.97 -21.29 -16.58
N SER A 372 3.56 -21.83 -15.52
CA SER A 372 4.73 -22.74 -15.60
C SER A 372 4.46 -24.01 -16.41
N THR A 373 3.21 -24.31 -16.70
CA THR A 373 2.72 -25.47 -17.46
C THR A 373 2.44 -25.16 -18.94
N GLY A 374 2.75 -23.93 -19.40
CA GLY A 374 2.48 -23.49 -20.77
C GLY A 374 1.01 -23.15 -21.07
N LYS A 375 0.06 -23.41 -20.15
CA LYS A 375 -1.32 -22.95 -20.27
C LYS A 375 -1.56 -21.65 -19.54
N PRO A 376 -2.44 -20.75 -20.07
CA PRO A 376 -2.80 -19.52 -19.38
C PRO A 376 -3.37 -19.83 -17.99
N LYS A 377 -2.79 -19.18 -16.96
CA LYS A 377 -3.32 -19.25 -15.59
C LYS A 377 -3.97 -17.94 -15.25
N GLY A 378 -5.28 -17.95 -15.02
CA GLY A 378 -6.02 -16.78 -14.53
C GLY A 378 -5.84 -16.61 -13.02
N VAL A 379 -5.50 -15.43 -12.58
CA VAL A 379 -5.46 -15.03 -11.17
C VAL A 379 -6.57 -14.02 -10.92
N ASN A 380 -7.49 -14.38 -10.03
CA ASN A 380 -8.64 -13.53 -9.72
C ASN A 380 -8.27 -12.47 -8.68
N GLN A 381 -8.62 -11.22 -8.98
CA GLN A 381 -8.42 -10.04 -8.15
C GLN A 381 -9.74 -9.28 -7.99
N ARG A 382 -9.80 -8.38 -7.02
CA ARG A 382 -10.91 -7.45 -6.80
C ARG A 382 -10.36 -6.03 -6.65
N MET A 383 -11.21 -5.03 -6.87
CA MET A 383 -10.78 -3.63 -6.71
C MET A 383 -10.33 -3.31 -5.28
N THR A 384 -10.89 -3.99 -4.27
CA THR A 384 -10.45 -3.85 -2.86
C THR A 384 -8.94 -4.05 -2.70
N GLU A 385 -8.36 -5.04 -3.40
CA GLU A 385 -6.94 -5.35 -3.30
C GLU A 385 -6.08 -4.21 -3.87
N PHE A 386 -6.47 -3.67 -5.03
CA PHE A 386 -5.77 -2.53 -5.64
C PHE A 386 -5.92 -1.24 -4.83
N GLU A 387 -7.08 -1.01 -4.23
CA GLU A 387 -7.31 0.15 -3.37
C GLU A 387 -6.45 0.09 -2.09
N LEU A 388 -6.24 -1.11 -1.53
CA LEU A 388 -5.33 -1.32 -0.41
C LEU A 388 -3.87 -1.05 -0.76
N ASP A 389 -3.43 -1.49 -1.95
CA ASP A 389 -2.08 -1.17 -2.44
C ASP A 389 -1.92 0.33 -2.71
N ASN A 390 -2.89 0.95 -3.37
CA ASN A 390 -2.90 2.40 -3.60
C ASN A 390 -2.71 3.16 -2.29
N ALA A 391 -3.37 2.75 -1.24
CA ALA A 391 -3.28 3.40 0.05
C ALA A 391 -1.87 3.39 0.63
N PHE A 392 -1.22 2.24 0.60
CA PHE A 392 0.15 2.14 1.05
C PHE A 392 1.07 3.04 0.22
N ILE A 393 0.98 2.95 -1.11
CA ILE A 393 1.82 3.73 -2.03
C ILE A 393 1.56 5.22 -1.87
N ILE A 394 0.30 5.65 -1.80
CA ILE A 394 -0.10 7.05 -1.58
C ILE A 394 0.43 7.56 -0.23
N SER A 395 0.34 6.75 0.82
CA SER A 395 0.82 7.14 2.14
C SER A 395 2.31 7.46 2.16
N LYS A 396 3.09 6.84 1.27
CA LYS A 396 4.54 6.92 1.24
C LYS A 396 5.07 7.88 0.16
N TRP A 397 4.46 7.87 -1.03
CA TRP A 397 4.94 8.61 -2.21
C TRP A 397 3.86 9.46 -2.91
N GLY A 398 2.68 9.64 -2.30
CA GLY A 398 1.57 10.35 -2.94
C GLY A 398 1.92 11.79 -3.36
N GLU A 399 2.73 12.51 -2.57
CA GLU A 399 3.20 13.86 -2.91
C GLU A 399 4.13 13.83 -4.15
N ASP A 400 4.94 12.77 -4.30
CA ASP A 400 5.82 12.59 -5.46
C ASP A 400 5.04 12.37 -6.75
N PHE A 401 3.93 11.62 -6.68
CA PHE A 401 3.01 11.44 -7.81
C PHE A 401 2.34 12.75 -8.21
N LEU A 402 1.79 13.48 -7.25
CA LEU A 402 1.07 14.74 -7.51
C LEU A 402 1.95 15.82 -8.15
N ALA A 403 3.24 15.80 -7.86
CA ALA A 403 4.19 16.76 -8.42
C ALA A 403 4.64 16.45 -9.86
N ARG A 404 4.19 15.31 -10.45
CA ARG A 404 4.72 14.77 -11.70
C ARG A 404 3.63 14.33 -12.67
N LYS A 405 4.01 14.19 -13.94
CA LYS A 405 3.21 13.54 -14.98
C LYS A 405 3.66 12.09 -15.12
N LEU A 406 2.73 11.17 -15.35
CA LEU A 406 3.07 9.76 -15.42
C LEU A 406 3.38 9.31 -16.85
N VAL A 407 4.50 8.61 -17.00
CA VAL A 407 4.90 7.89 -18.19
C VAL A 407 5.28 6.45 -17.82
N ALA A 408 4.97 5.49 -18.67
CA ALA A 408 5.22 4.10 -18.35
C ALA A 408 5.74 3.31 -19.55
N THR A 409 6.51 2.28 -19.27
CA THR A 409 7.03 1.31 -20.26
C THR A 409 6.35 -0.06 -20.11
N VAL A 410 5.43 -0.19 -19.16
CA VAL A 410 4.81 -1.45 -18.75
C VAL A 410 3.38 -1.54 -19.23
N SER A 411 2.89 -2.76 -19.45
CA SER A 411 1.52 -3.00 -19.88
C SER A 411 0.54 -2.98 -18.70
N GLN A 412 -0.59 -2.29 -18.85
CA GLN A 412 -1.70 -2.26 -17.89
C GLN A 412 -2.45 -3.57 -17.71
N HIS A 413 -2.18 -4.57 -18.54
CA HIS A 413 -2.80 -5.89 -18.43
C HIS A 413 -2.17 -6.78 -17.33
N HIS A 414 -1.05 -6.33 -16.73
CA HIS A 414 -0.40 -6.98 -15.61
C HIS A 414 -0.58 -6.19 -14.32
N ILE A 415 -0.52 -6.87 -13.19
CA ILE A 415 -0.78 -6.28 -11.88
C ILE A 415 0.07 -5.03 -11.61
N TYR A 416 1.38 -5.07 -11.90
CA TYR A 416 2.27 -3.92 -11.72
C TYR A 416 1.86 -2.74 -12.61
N GLY A 417 1.64 -2.99 -13.90
CA GLY A 417 1.20 -1.95 -14.83
C GLY A 417 -0.18 -1.43 -14.46
N PHE A 418 -1.16 -2.30 -14.22
CA PHE A 418 -2.52 -1.88 -13.82
C PHE A 418 -2.51 -0.97 -12.59
N LEU A 419 -1.81 -1.39 -11.54
CA LEU A 419 -1.73 -0.63 -10.30
C LEU A 419 -1.16 0.78 -10.54
N PHE A 420 -0.02 0.86 -11.24
CA PHE A 420 0.73 2.12 -11.38
C PHE A 420 0.29 2.99 -12.56
N THR A 421 -0.41 2.46 -13.58
CA THR A 421 -0.82 3.25 -14.75
C THR A 421 -2.32 3.49 -14.86
N VAL A 422 -3.12 2.75 -14.11
CA VAL A 422 -4.58 2.88 -14.10
C VAL A 422 -5.09 3.24 -12.70
N SER A 423 -4.96 2.33 -11.73
CA SER A 423 -5.63 2.46 -10.44
C SER A 423 -5.10 3.63 -9.60
N LEU A 424 -3.79 3.73 -9.46
CA LEU A 424 -3.13 4.74 -8.63
C LEU A 424 -3.21 6.16 -9.21
N PRO A 425 -2.87 6.40 -10.51
CA PRO A 425 -2.99 7.73 -11.09
C PRO A 425 -4.44 8.22 -11.14
N PHE A 426 -5.42 7.34 -11.41
CA PHE A 426 -6.83 7.67 -11.29
C PHE A 426 -7.19 8.14 -9.88
N ALA A 427 -6.78 7.38 -8.86
CA ALA A 427 -7.07 7.70 -7.47
C ALA A 427 -6.52 9.07 -7.03
N LEU A 428 -5.40 9.49 -7.59
CA LEU A 428 -4.74 10.76 -7.30
C LEU A 428 -5.08 11.90 -8.26
N GLY A 429 -5.72 11.61 -9.40
CA GLY A 429 -5.94 12.58 -10.47
C GLY A 429 -4.63 13.00 -11.17
N VAL A 430 -3.68 12.09 -11.29
CA VAL A 430 -2.40 12.34 -11.95
C VAL A 430 -2.53 12.06 -13.45
N PRO A 431 -2.17 13.03 -14.31
CA PRO A 431 -2.25 12.82 -15.75
C PRO A 431 -1.30 11.71 -16.24
N VAL A 432 -1.84 10.80 -17.07
CA VAL A 432 -1.11 9.66 -17.64
C VAL A 432 -0.89 9.86 -19.12
N ARG A 433 0.33 9.63 -19.63
CA ARG A 433 0.58 9.58 -21.08
C ARG A 433 -0.20 8.41 -21.68
N ARG A 434 -0.98 8.64 -22.74
CA ARG A 434 -1.88 7.64 -23.33
C ARG A 434 -1.19 6.36 -23.80
N LYS A 435 0.00 6.49 -24.40
CA LYS A 435 0.76 5.36 -24.95
C LYS A 435 1.98 5.09 -24.08
N ARG A 436 2.26 3.82 -23.85
CA ARG A 436 3.50 3.41 -23.21
C ARG A 436 4.72 3.83 -24.04
N ILE A 437 5.84 3.98 -23.38
CA ILE A 437 7.13 4.16 -24.03
C ILE A 437 7.61 2.78 -24.49
N GLU A 438 7.78 2.60 -25.78
CA GLU A 438 8.21 1.34 -26.38
C GLU A 438 9.71 1.30 -26.65
N PHE A 439 10.25 2.46 -27.00
CA PHE A 439 11.67 2.61 -27.31
C PHE A 439 12.35 3.52 -26.29
N PRO A 440 13.52 3.12 -25.74
CA PRO A 440 14.27 3.93 -24.78
C PRO A 440 14.58 5.34 -25.25
N GLU A 441 14.77 5.54 -26.57
CA GLU A 441 15.07 6.81 -27.20
C GLU A 441 13.95 7.85 -27.03
N GLU A 442 12.71 7.41 -26.83
CA GLU A 442 11.59 8.32 -26.59
C GLU A 442 11.80 9.18 -25.32
N PHE A 443 12.53 8.68 -24.35
CA PHE A 443 12.84 9.47 -23.14
C PHE A 443 13.65 10.72 -23.44
N THR A 444 14.44 10.75 -24.50
CA THR A 444 15.22 11.94 -24.87
C THR A 444 14.33 13.14 -25.28
N THR A 445 13.04 12.88 -25.59
CA THR A 445 12.07 13.91 -25.94
C THR A 445 11.32 14.46 -24.72
N LEU A 446 11.41 13.83 -23.55
CA LEU A 446 10.65 14.14 -22.34
C LEU A 446 11.45 15.09 -21.43
N ASN A 447 11.63 16.34 -21.85
CA ASN A 447 12.41 17.34 -21.10
C ASN A 447 11.56 18.57 -20.69
N ASP A 448 10.25 18.48 -20.83
CA ASP A 448 9.31 19.60 -20.69
C ASP A 448 8.54 19.59 -19.35
N GLU A 449 8.64 18.50 -18.57
CA GLU A 449 7.97 18.34 -17.27
C GLU A 449 8.76 17.43 -16.33
N LYS A 450 8.30 17.35 -15.07
CA LYS A 450 8.75 16.35 -14.11
C LYS A 450 7.95 15.07 -14.29
N TYR A 451 8.65 13.95 -14.42
CA TYR A 451 8.00 12.68 -14.74
C TYR A 451 8.09 11.65 -13.63
N MET A 452 6.98 10.97 -13.40
CA MET A 452 6.91 9.69 -12.71
C MET A 452 7.06 8.59 -13.75
N ILE A 453 8.15 7.84 -13.67
CA ILE A 453 8.51 6.80 -14.65
C ILE A 453 8.22 5.43 -14.04
N ILE A 454 7.38 4.64 -14.70
CA ILE A 454 7.07 3.26 -14.33
C ILE A 454 7.72 2.33 -15.35
N ALA A 455 8.75 1.59 -14.92
CA ALA A 455 9.56 0.79 -15.83
C ALA A 455 9.88 -0.60 -15.26
N THR A 456 10.40 -1.50 -16.11
CA THR A 456 11.01 -2.75 -15.67
C THR A 456 12.54 -2.62 -15.60
N PRO A 457 13.24 -3.43 -14.80
CA PRO A 457 14.71 -3.44 -14.79
C PRO A 457 15.33 -3.68 -16.17
N ALA A 458 14.72 -4.56 -16.97
CA ALA A 458 15.17 -4.83 -18.34
C ALA A 458 15.04 -3.61 -19.26
N PHE A 459 13.99 -2.80 -19.08
CA PHE A 459 13.84 -1.58 -19.85
C PHE A 459 14.83 -0.50 -19.40
N LEU A 460 14.99 -0.31 -18.09
CA LEU A 460 15.99 0.63 -17.53
C LEU A 460 17.40 0.30 -18.01
N LYS A 461 17.78 -0.98 -18.02
CA LYS A 461 19.08 -1.43 -18.53
C LYS A 461 19.33 -0.96 -19.98
N ARG A 462 18.33 -1.02 -20.84
CA ARG A 462 18.45 -0.52 -22.23
C ARG A 462 18.47 0.99 -22.30
N THR A 463 17.68 1.66 -21.45
CA THR A 463 17.55 3.12 -21.46
C THR A 463 18.85 3.83 -21.05
N VAL A 464 19.58 3.28 -20.09
CA VAL A 464 20.86 3.90 -19.66
C VAL A 464 22.00 3.78 -20.68
N GLU A 465 21.80 3.01 -21.75
CA GLU A 465 22.72 2.85 -22.88
C GLU A 465 22.38 3.75 -24.05
N VAL A 466 21.28 4.52 -24.00
CA VAL A 466 20.84 5.41 -25.08
C VAL A 466 21.73 6.64 -25.18
N GLU A 467 22.15 6.96 -26.40
CA GLU A 467 22.82 8.23 -26.70
C GLU A 467 21.80 9.37 -26.69
N GLY A 468 22.04 10.41 -25.91
CA GLY A 468 21.20 11.59 -25.81
C GLY A 468 20.96 12.05 -24.39
N LYS A 469 20.33 13.22 -24.25
CA LYS A 469 20.01 13.77 -22.93
C LYS A 469 18.67 13.22 -22.44
N LEU A 470 18.73 12.39 -21.41
CA LEU A 470 17.53 11.89 -20.70
C LEU A 470 16.98 12.97 -19.74
N PRO A 471 15.68 12.89 -19.35
CA PRO A 471 15.11 13.83 -18.39
C PRO A 471 15.72 13.62 -17.01
N THR A 472 16.50 14.58 -16.54
CA THR A 472 17.23 14.49 -15.25
C THR A 472 16.57 15.32 -14.16
N ASP A 473 15.72 16.30 -14.51
CA ASP A 473 15.16 17.22 -13.54
C ASP A 473 13.87 16.69 -12.93
N GLY A 474 13.96 16.27 -11.68
CA GLY A 474 12.79 15.92 -10.87
C GLY A 474 12.07 14.62 -11.26
N CYS A 475 12.72 13.70 -11.97
CA CYS A 475 12.16 12.37 -12.20
C CYS A 475 12.04 11.57 -10.91
N PHE A 476 11.04 10.68 -10.87
CA PHE A 476 10.89 9.64 -9.86
C PHE A 476 10.64 8.31 -10.59
N ILE A 477 11.33 7.27 -10.21
CA ILE A 477 11.29 6.00 -10.95
C ILE A 477 10.86 4.86 -10.04
N PHE A 478 9.77 4.17 -10.43
CA PHE A 478 9.44 2.86 -9.89
C PHE A 478 9.83 1.76 -10.86
N THR A 479 10.28 0.62 -10.30
CA THR A 479 10.61 -0.57 -11.08
C THR A 479 10.16 -1.83 -10.39
N SER A 480 9.75 -2.83 -11.17
CA SER A 480 9.31 -4.15 -10.71
C SER A 480 9.37 -5.17 -11.85
N GLY A 481 9.08 -6.44 -11.55
CA GLY A 481 8.97 -7.51 -12.53
C GLY A 481 10.28 -8.20 -12.89
N GLY A 482 11.38 -7.84 -12.25
CA GLY A 482 12.68 -8.48 -12.46
C GLY A 482 13.72 -8.03 -11.45
N LEU A 483 14.92 -8.60 -11.52
CA LEU A 483 16.04 -8.20 -10.70
C LEU A 483 16.67 -6.92 -11.26
N LEU A 484 16.74 -5.87 -10.46
CA LEU A 484 17.57 -4.70 -10.73
C LEU A 484 18.94 -4.90 -10.10
N THR A 485 19.98 -4.94 -10.92
CA THR A 485 21.37 -5.00 -10.41
C THR A 485 21.80 -3.63 -9.91
N TYR A 486 22.71 -3.61 -8.93
CA TYR A 486 23.26 -2.35 -8.41
C TYR A 486 23.85 -1.47 -9.53
N GLU A 487 24.57 -2.07 -10.47
CA GLU A 487 25.17 -1.37 -11.61
C GLU A 487 24.11 -0.64 -12.46
N VAL A 488 22.99 -1.31 -12.77
CA VAL A 488 21.91 -0.70 -13.56
C VAL A 488 21.21 0.39 -12.75
N ALA A 489 21.01 0.20 -11.43
CA ALA A 489 20.44 1.21 -10.56
C ALA A 489 21.32 2.47 -10.48
N GLU A 490 22.64 2.30 -10.36
CA GLU A 490 23.64 3.38 -10.34
C GLU A 490 23.69 4.14 -11.68
N LYS A 491 23.72 3.40 -12.80
CA LYS A 491 23.63 4.00 -14.15
C LYS A 491 22.30 4.76 -14.34
N THR A 492 21.19 4.21 -13.82
CA THR A 492 19.89 4.90 -13.87
C THR A 492 19.92 6.20 -13.07
N ASN A 493 20.52 6.18 -11.88
CA ASN A 493 20.73 7.42 -11.11
C ASN A 493 21.61 8.42 -11.85
N SER A 494 22.67 7.98 -12.48
CA SER A 494 23.55 8.86 -13.27
C SER A 494 22.84 9.47 -14.47
N ALA A 495 21.92 8.71 -15.11
CA ALA A 495 21.19 9.12 -16.29
C ALA A 495 19.98 10.01 -15.99
N PHE A 496 19.23 9.70 -14.94
CA PHE A 496 17.96 10.36 -14.58
C PHE A 496 18.02 11.23 -13.31
N GLY A 497 19.13 11.21 -12.58
CA GLY A 497 19.27 11.91 -11.29
C GLY A 497 18.45 11.28 -10.15
N PHE A 498 18.03 10.02 -10.30
CA PHE A 498 17.17 9.35 -9.31
C PHE A 498 17.47 7.86 -9.17
N TRP A 499 17.66 7.38 -7.93
CA TRP A 499 17.77 5.97 -7.60
C TRP A 499 16.39 5.30 -7.66
N PRO A 500 16.18 4.29 -8.51
CA PRO A 500 14.87 3.64 -8.64
C PRO A 500 14.37 3.05 -7.32
N VAL A 501 13.07 3.18 -7.09
CA VAL A 501 12.36 2.45 -6.04
C VAL A 501 11.89 1.12 -6.64
N GLU A 502 12.39 0.03 -6.09
CA GLU A 502 11.99 -1.31 -6.47
C GLU A 502 10.79 -1.77 -5.64
N VAL A 503 9.79 -2.36 -6.29
CA VAL A 503 8.64 -2.99 -5.64
C VAL A 503 8.69 -4.49 -5.90
N TYR A 504 8.57 -5.28 -4.84
CA TYR A 504 8.55 -6.73 -4.88
C TYR A 504 7.14 -7.26 -4.61
N GLY A 505 6.71 -8.21 -5.42
CA GLY A 505 5.40 -8.87 -5.36
C GLY A 505 5.17 -9.78 -6.55
N SER A 506 3.99 -10.36 -6.60
CA SER A 506 3.51 -11.21 -7.70
C SER A 506 2.04 -10.94 -8.00
N THR A 507 1.51 -11.53 -9.06
CA THR A 507 0.07 -11.38 -9.36
C THR A 507 -0.79 -11.97 -8.24
N GLU A 508 -0.31 -13.02 -7.56
CA GLU A 508 -1.01 -13.68 -6.46
C GLU A 508 -0.94 -12.91 -5.13
N THR A 509 0.13 -12.12 -4.92
CA THR A 509 0.38 -11.47 -3.62
C THR A 509 0.19 -9.97 -3.65
N SER A 510 0.07 -9.37 -4.83
CA SER A 510 0.24 -7.95 -5.07
C SER A 510 1.60 -7.43 -4.60
N GLY A 511 1.76 -6.12 -4.33
CA GLY A 511 2.98 -5.56 -3.77
C GLY A 511 3.13 -5.91 -2.28
N ILE A 512 4.30 -6.41 -1.88
CA ILE A 512 4.54 -6.87 -0.50
C ILE A 512 5.76 -6.25 0.17
N ALA A 513 6.72 -5.75 -0.61
CA ALA A 513 7.91 -5.11 -0.10
C ALA A 513 8.50 -4.11 -1.12
N TRP A 514 9.37 -3.25 -0.64
CA TRP A 514 10.08 -2.27 -1.46
C TRP A 514 11.52 -2.13 -1.00
N ARG A 515 12.39 -1.63 -1.88
CA ARG A 515 13.76 -1.21 -1.56
C ARG A 515 14.25 -0.13 -2.50
N ARG A 516 15.39 0.50 -2.16
CA ARG A 516 16.26 1.23 -3.11
C ARG A 516 17.66 0.68 -2.96
N SER A 517 18.30 0.39 -4.06
CA SER A 517 19.69 -0.15 -4.06
C SER A 517 20.70 0.80 -3.40
N LEU A 518 20.41 2.10 -3.33
CA LEU A 518 21.22 3.09 -2.58
C LEU A 518 21.25 2.77 -1.07
N ASP A 519 20.14 2.30 -0.51
CA ASP A 519 19.97 2.09 0.95
C ASP A 519 20.42 0.67 1.38
N GLY A 520 20.76 -0.21 0.42
CA GLY A 520 21.17 -1.59 0.65
C GLY A 520 20.45 -2.60 -0.25
N GLN A 521 20.67 -3.88 0.01
CA GLN A 521 20.06 -4.99 -0.73
C GLN A 521 18.79 -5.52 -0.04
N GLU A 522 18.52 -5.06 1.15
CA GLU A 522 17.46 -5.55 1.99
C GLU A 522 16.10 -5.01 1.55
N TRP A 523 15.11 -5.89 1.50
CA TRP A 523 13.73 -5.55 1.23
C TRP A 523 13.01 -5.17 2.51
N THR A 524 12.28 -4.06 2.49
CA THR A 524 11.42 -3.60 3.58
C THR A 524 9.99 -4.02 3.29
N PRO A 525 9.37 -4.86 4.13
CA PRO A 525 7.96 -5.22 3.98
C PRO A 525 7.04 -3.99 3.97
N PHE A 526 5.91 -4.07 3.27
CA PHE A 526 4.84 -3.10 3.40
C PHE A 526 4.26 -3.19 4.83
N ASP A 527 3.86 -2.06 5.38
CA ASP A 527 3.41 -1.96 6.79
C ASP A 527 2.19 -2.86 7.11
N ASN A 528 1.40 -3.21 6.10
CA ASN A 528 0.23 -4.07 6.20
C ASN A 528 0.53 -5.56 5.89
N THR A 529 1.80 -5.91 5.65
CA THR A 529 2.22 -7.25 5.23
C THR A 529 3.08 -7.88 6.31
N LYS A 530 2.77 -9.13 6.66
CA LYS A 530 3.60 -9.96 7.53
C LYS A 530 4.35 -10.97 6.68
N ILE A 531 5.65 -11.06 6.89
CA ILE A 531 6.56 -11.94 6.15
C ILE A 531 7.37 -12.75 7.16
N TRP A 532 7.48 -14.05 6.91
CA TRP A 532 8.35 -14.96 7.69
C TRP A 532 8.86 -16.09 6.79
N LEU A 533 9.78 -16.92 7.28
CA LEU A 533 10.27 -18.09 6.57
C LEU A 533 9.47 -19.35 6.96
N GLY A 534 9.12 -20.16 5.98
CA GLY A 534 8.70 -21.54 6.20
C GLY A 534 9.88 -22.46 6.49
N ASP A 535 9.60 -23.70 6.86
CA ASP A 535 10.62 -24.72 7.13
C ASP A 535 11.50 -25.05 5.89
N ASP A 536 11.00 -24.73 4.70
CA ASP A 536 11.69 -24.85 3.42
C ASP A 536 12.60 -23.65 3.08
N GLY A 537 12.70 -22.66 3.97
CA GLY A 537 13.47 -21.43 3.77
C GLY A 537 12.83 -20.45 2.79
N CYS A 538 11.61 -20.71 2.33
CA CYS A 538 10.86 -19.84 1.44
C CYS A 538 9.98 -18.86 2.22
N LEU A 539 9.74 -17.69 1.62
CA LEU A 539 8.88 -16.66 2.20
C LEU A 539 7.44 -17.16 2.33
N ARG A 540 6.86 -16.86 3.48
CA ARG A 540 5.43 -16.98 3.77
C ARG A 540 4.89 -15.58 3.99
N ILE A 541 3.71 -15.27 3.43
CA ILE A 541 3.18 -13.93 3.36
C ILE A 541 1.74 -13.91 3.82
N ILE A 542 1.42 -13.03 4.74
CA ILE A 542 0.05 -12.61 5.04
C ILE A 542 -0.07 -11.12 4.72
N SER A 543 -1.06 -10.80 3.91
CA SER A 543 -1.45 -9.43 3.57
C SER A 543 -2.98 -9.30 3.64
N PRO A 544 -3.54 -8.10 3.56
CA PRO A 544 -4.99 -7.93 3.58
C PRO A 544 -5.76 -8.69 2.49
N TYR A 545 -5.12 -9.07 1.39
CA TYR A 545 -5.72 -9.81 0.27
C TYR A 545 -5.52 -11.32 0.36
N ILE A 546 -4.62 -11.79 1.19
CA ILE A 546 -4.36 -13.21 1.38
C ILE A 546 -5.20 -13.70 2.56
N LYS A 547 -6.35 -14.31 2.25
CA LYS A 547 -7.33 -14.74 3.26
C LYS A 547 -6.93 -16.01 4.01
N ASN A 548 -5.95 -16.77 3.51
CA ASN A 548 -5.47 -17.97 4.17
C ASN A 548 -4.71 -17.59 5.47
N PRO A 549 -5.16 -18.02 6.66
CA PRO A 549 -4.49 -17.73 7.91
C PRO A 549 -3.08 -18.31 8.01
N GLU A 550 -2.77 -19.36 7.25
CA GLU A 550 -1.42 -19.92 7.13
C GLU A 550 -0.51 -19.13 6.19
N GLY A 551 -1.08 -18.13 5.50
CA GLY A 551 -0.38 -17.29 4.55
C GLY A 551 -0.22 -17.93 3.17
N PHE A 552 0.31 -17.15 2.23
CA PHE A 552 0.68 -17.58 0.90
C PHE A 552 2.12 -18.08 0.91
N ALA A 553 2.32 -19.32 0.45
CA ALA A 553 3.64 -19.93 0.31
C ALA A 553 4.26 -19.52 -1.03
N THR A 554 5.32 -18.74 -1.00
CA THR A 554 6.10 -18.43 -2.20
C THR A 554 7.13 -19.53 -2.48
N ALA A 555 7.72 -19.49 -3.66
CA ALA A 555 8.94 -20.25 -3.98
C ALA A 555 10.22 -19.42 -3.77
N ASP A 556 10.12 -18.22 -3.22
CA ASP A 556 11.25 -17.32 -3.06
C ASP A 556 12.00 -17.57 -1.76
N LEU A 557 13.27 -17.98 -1.88
CA LEU A 557 14.19 -18.20 -0.77
C LEU A 557 14.69 -16.86 -0.24
N ALA A 558 14.77 -16.73 1.08
CA ALA A 558 15.24 -15.49 1.69
C ALA A 558 15.95 -15.73 3.04
N ASP A 559 16.67 -14.71 3.52
CA ASP A 559 17.12 -14.59 4.89
C ASP A 559 16.39 -13.45 5.57
N MET A 560 15.82 -13.70 6.74
CA MET A 560 15.20 -12.65 7.56
C MET A 560 16.25 -11.96 8.42
N LEU A 561 16.13 -10.64 8.51
CA LEU A 561 16.94 -9.81 9.40
C LEU A 561 16.21 -9.55 10.74
N PRO A 562 16.95 -9.23 11.82
CA PRO A 562 16.36 -9.01 13.13
C PRO A 562 15.34 -7.85 13.17
N ASP A 563 15.42 -6.89 12.24
CA ASP A 563 14.52 -5.75 12.14
C ASP A 563 13.28 -6.02 11.26
N GLY A 564 13.10 -7.25 10.77
CA GLY A 564 11.97 -7.67 9.94
C GLY A 564 12.16 -7.44 8.44
N ARG A 565 13.28 -6.83 8.00
CA ARG A 565 13.69 -6.79 6.59
C ARG A 565 14.18 -8.17 6.15
N PHE A 566 14.33 -8.37 4.85
CA PHE A 566 14.81 -9.65 4.32
C PHE A 566 15.68 -9.48 3.07
N LEU A 567 16.52 -10.48 2.82
CA LEU A 567 17.35 -10.60 1.63
C LEU A 567 16.84 -11.75 0.76
N LEU A 568 16.51 -11.47 -0.50
CA LEU A 568 16.14 -12.50 -1.47
C LEU A 568 17.40 -13.25 -1.96
N LYS A 569 17.35 -14.59 -1.95
CA LYS A 569 18.42 -15.48 -2.40
C LYS A 569 18.15 -16.15 -3.74
N GLY A 570 16.94 -16.03 -4.25
CA GLY A 570 16.48 -16.68 -5.47
C GLY A 570 15.24 -17.52 -5.24
N ARG A 571 14.95 -18.46 -6.15
CA ARG A 571 13.74 -19.28 -6.08
C ARG A 571 14.06 -20.73 -5.82
N SER A 572 13.26 -21.38 -4.99
CA SER A 572 13.38 -22.81 -4.68
C SER A 572 13.08 -23.72 -5.88
N ASP A 573 12.21 -23.26 -6.80
CA ASP A 573 11.94 -23.94 -8.07
C ASP A 573 13.10 -23.79 -9.09
N SER A 574 14.08 -22.95 -8.80
CA SER A 574 15.36 -22.85 -9.51
C SER A 574 16.42 -23.80 -8.94
N ILE A 575 16.14 -24.50 -7.86
CA ILE A 575 17.03 -25.53 -7.30
C ILE A 575 16.78 -26.84 -8.02
N VAL A 576 17.81 -27.41 -8.57
CA VAL A 576 17.78 -28.73 -9.22
C VAL A 576 18.72 -29.71 -8.53
N LYS A 577 18.38 -30.98 -8.60
CA LYS A 577 19.22 -32.04 -8.07
C LYS A 577 20.01 -32.69 -9.23
N ILE A 578 21.30 -32.42 -9.29
CA ILE A 578 22.20 -33.04 -10.28
C ILE A 578 23.08 -34.09 -9.57
N GLU A 579 22.95 -35.34 -9.93
CA GLU A 579 23.70 -36.47 -9.34
C GLU A 579 23.74 -36.37 -7.79
N GLU A 580 22.58 -36.25 -7.15
CA GLU A 580 22.37 -36.18 -5.71
C GLU A 580 22.75 -34.82 -5.04
N LYS A 581 23.36 -33.87 -5.77
CA LYS A 581 23.69 -32.53 -5.25
C LYS A 581 22.61 -31.53 -5.61
N ARG A 582 22.17 -30.77 -4.61
CA ARG A 582 21.28 -29.64 -4.82
C ARG A 582 22.11 -28.43 -5.25
N ILE A 583 21.71 -27.81 -6.37
CA ILE A 583 22.35 -26.61 -6.90
C ILE A 583 21.27 -25.59 -7.26
N SER A 584 21.47 -24.35 -6.86
CA SER A 584 20.67 -23.23 -7.31
C SER A 584 21.16 -22.77 -8.68
N MET A 585 20.31 -22.87 -9.70
CA MET A 585 20.61 -22.33 -11.02
C MET A 585 20.84 -20.83 -10.96
N THR A 586 20.10 -20.13 -10.10
CA THR A 586 20.26 -18.69 -9.86
C THR A 586 21.64 -18.36 -9.27
N GLU A 587 22.18 -19.19 -8.38
CA GLU A 587 23.53 -18.99 -7.85
C GLU A 587 24.58 -19.14 -8.94
N VAL A 588 24.44 -20.11 -9.83
CA VAL A 588 25.32 -20.28 -10.99
C VAL A 588 25.22 -19.07 -11.93
N GLU A 589 24.01 -18.55 -12.18
CA GLU A 589 23.78 -17.34 -12.96
C GLU A 589 24.49 -16.13 -12.35
N ASN A 590 24.34 -15.90 -11.04
CA ASN A 590 24.97 -14.78 -10.33
C ASN A 590 26.50 -14.87 -10.40
N ARG A 591 27.08 -16.05 -10.19
CA ARG A 591 28.54 -16.23 -10.32
C ARG A 591 29.04 -15.95 -11.73
N LEU A 592 28.28 -16.34 -12.76
CA LEU A 592 28.64 -16.00 -14.14
C LEU A 592 28.60 -14.50 -14.40
N LEU A 593 27.60 -13.78 -13.88
CA LEU A 593 27.52 -12.32 -13.93
C LEU A 593 28.70 -11.66 -13.22
N ASP A 594 29.10 -12.16 -12.05
CA ASP A 594 30.25 -11.66 -11.27
C ASP A 594 31.61 -11.87 -11.98
N SER A 595 31.64 -12.64 -13.07
CA SER A 595 32.91 -12.83 -13.86
C SER A 595 33.42 -11.56 -14.52
N GLY A 596 32.56 -10.53 -14.67
CA GLY A 596 32.87 -9.27 -15.35
C GLY A 596 32.79 -9.31 -16.89
N PHE A 597 32.47 -10.47 -17.50
CA PHE A 597 32.39 -10.67 -18.96
C PHE A 597 31.01 -10.96 -19.49
N VAL A 598 30.03 -11.08 -18.60
CA VAL A 598 28.66 -11.48 -18.90
C VAL A 598 27.74 -10.28 -18.77
N ALA A 599 26.96 -9.99 -19.81
CA ALA A 599 25.91 -8.99 -19.77
C ALA A 599 24.62 -9.56 -19.20
N ASP A 600 24.31 -10.81 -19.57
CA ASP A 600 23.13 -11.52 -19.14
C ASP A 600 23.33 -13.04 -19.27
N VAL A 601 22.60 -13.82 -18.47
CA VAL A 601 22.74 -15.29 -18.46
C VAL A 601 21.43 -15.96 -18.05
N LYS A 602 21.22 -17.17 -18.61
CA LYS A 602 20.18 -18.05 -18.13
C LYS A 602 20.69 -19.48 -18.08
N VAL A 603 20.53 -20.10 -16.90
CA VAL A 603 20.88 -21.50 -16.65
C VAL A 603 19.61 -22.33 -16.65
N VAL A 604 19.63 -23.49 -17.32
CA VAL A 604 18.52 -24.42 -17.39
C VAL A 604 18.97 -25.83 -17.08
N ALA A 605 18.10 -26.58 -16.42
CA ALA A 605 18.30 -28.00 -16.26
C ALA A 605 17.83 -28.73 -17.54
N MET A 606 18.72 -29.55 -18.07
CA MET A 606 18.49 -30.39 -19.24
C MET A 606 18.56 -31.85 -18.83
N GLU A 607 17.86 -32.71 -19.56
CA GLU A 607 17.85 -34.14 -19.36
C GLU A 607 18.05 -34.85 -20.70
N ASP A 608 19.13 -35.63 -20.82
CA ASP A 608 19.34 -36.58 -21.88
C ASP A 608 19.30 -37.99 -21.22
N ARG A 609 20.45 -38.66 -21.12
CA ARG A 609 20.60 -39.89 -20.32
C ARG A 609 20.75 -39.59 -18.81
N ARG A 610 21.18 -38.41 -18.46
CA ARG A 610 21.32 -37.88 -17.10
C ARG A 610 20.93 -36.42 -17.08
N GLN A 611 20.54 -35.95 -15.93
CA GLN A 611 20.25 -34.53 -15.72
C GLN A 611 21.55 -33.75 -15.59
N TYR A 612 21.63 -32.58 -16.26
CA TYR A 612 22.77 -31.70 -16.24
C TYR A 612 22.34 -30.25 -16.43
N LEU A 613 23.22 -29.27 -16.11
CA LEU A 613 22.98 -27.88 -16.37
C LEU A 613 23.51 -27.47 -17.76
N ALA A 614 22.78 -26.54 -18.37
CA ALA A 614 23.19 -25.83 -19.59
C ALA A 614 23.10 -24.33 -19.35
N ALA A 615 24.04 -23.54 -19.87
CA ALA A 615 24.08 -22.08 -19.71
C ALA A 615 24.05 -21.37 -21.06
N ALA A 616 23.12 -20.44 -21.23
CA ALA A 616 23.09 -19.48 -22.32
C ALA A 616 23.57 -18.13 -21.78
N ILE A 617 24.62 -17.58 -22.39
CA ILE A 617 25.34 -16.38 -21.91
C ILE A 617 25.36 -15.32 -23.00
N GLU A 618 24.89 -14.13 -22.68
CA GLU A 618 25.10 -12.92 -23.45
C GLU A 618 26.38 -12.23 -22.94
N LEU A 619 27.37 -12.06 -23.80
CA LEU A 619 28.62 -11.42 -23.44
C LEU A 619 28.49 -9.89 -23.44
N ASN A 620 29.05 -9.21 -22.45
CA ASN A 620 29.15 -7.77 -22.42
C ASN A 620 30.32 -7.27 -23.35
N ALA A 621 30.52 -5.96 -23.47
CA ALA A 621 31.58 -5.39 -24.33
C ALA A 621 32.96 -5.93 -23.97
N ALA A 622 33.30 -6.05 -22.67
CA ALA A 622 34.56 -6.60 -22.21
C ALA A 622 34.70 -8.10 -22.57
N GLY A 623 33.61 -8.86 -22.44
CA GLY A 623 33.57 -10.25 -22.82
C GLY A 623 33.71 -10.47 -24.33
N LYS A 624 33.01 -9.66 -25.14
CA LYS A 624 33.17 -9.68 -26.61
C LYS A 624 34.59 -9.39 -27.04
N SER A 625 35.24 -8.34 -26.49
CA SER A 625 36.61 -8.01 -26.77
C SER A 625 37.61 -9.09 -26.31
N LYS A 626 37.41 -9.64 -25.10
CA LYS A 626 38.27 -10.69 -24.55
C LYS A 626 38.23 -11.96 -25.37
N PHE A 627 37.11 -12.33 -25.91
CA PHE A 627 36.88 -13.59 -26.60
C PHE A 627 36.84 -13.45 -28.12
N GLU A 628 37.21 -12.27 -28.65
CA GLU A 628 37.32 -12.04 -30.07
C GLU A 628 38.36 -12.99 -30.71
N GLY A 629 37.92 -13.73 -31.74
CA GLY A 629 38.76 -14.75 -32.39
C GLY A 629 38.94 -16.05 -31.63
N CYS A 630 38.47 -16.18 -30.38
CA CYS A 630 38.56 -17.41 -29.61
C CYS A 630 37.62 -18.49 -30.13
N LYS A 631 38.05 -19.74 -30.09
CA LYS A 631 37.19 -20.87 -30.40
C LYS A 631 36.17 -21.06 -29.27
N LYS A 632 34.95 -21.49 -29.60
CA LYS A 632 33.89 -21.79 -28.64
C LYS A 632 34.36 -22.67 -27.48
N LEU A 633 35.23 -23.62 -27.72
CA LEU A 633 35.79 -24.51 -26.70
C LEU A 633 36.60 -23.74 -25.64
N GLU A 634 37.34 -22.71 -26.06
CA GLU A 634 38.19 -21.89 -25.19
C GLU A 634 37.29 -21.01 -24.27
N ILE A 635 36.20 -20.46 -24.82
CA ILE A 635 35.22 -19.70 -24.04
C ILE A 635 34.51 -20.60 -23.03
N ASN A 636 34.11 -21.80 -23.46
CA ASN A 636 33.50 -22.81 -22.56
C ASN A 636 34.45 -23.14 -21.42
N LYS A 637 35.72 -23.39 -21.74
CA LYS A 637 36.76 -23.71 -20.74
C LYS A 637 36.96 -22.57 -19.75
N PHE A 638 36.97 -21.34 -20.22
CA PHE A 638 37.13 -20.17 -19.34
C PHE A 638 36.00 -20.09 -18.29
N PHE A 639 34.73 -20.18 -18.71
CA PHE A 639 33.63 -20.11 -17.78
C PHE A 639 33.52 -21.35 -16.91
N HIS A 640 33.85 -22.51 -17.43
CA HIS A 640 33.98 -23.73 -16.66
C HIS A 640 34.99 -23.60 -15.52
N ASP A 641 36.23 -23.19 -15.87
CA ASP A 641 37.33 -23.05 -14.90
C ASP A 641 37.04 -21.91 -13.90
N TYR A 642 36.32 -20.88 -14.33
CA TYR A 642 35.84 -19.83 -13.43
C TYR A 642 34.87 -20.39 -12.39
N LEU A 643 33.85 -21.16 -12.81
CA LEU A 643 32.88 -21.76 -11.92
C LEU A 643 33.47 -22.85 -11.02
N MET A 644 34.53 -23.56 -11.46
CA MET A 644 35.25 -24.52 -10.62
C MET A 644 35.80 -23.92 -9.32
N LYS A 645 35.94 -22.61 -9.24
CA LYS A 645 36.33 -21.93 -8.00
C LYS A 645 35.24 -21.94 -6.93
N TYR A 646 33.98 -22.13 -7.33
CA TYR A 646 32.81 -22.01 -6.48
C TYR A 646 32.01 -23.28 -6.37
N PHE A 647 32.06 -24.15 -7.39
CA PHE A 647 31.22 -25.34 -7.51
C PHE A 647 32.04 -26.57 -7.85
N GLU A 648 31.51 -27.74 -7.48
CA GLU A 648 32.04 -28.99 -7.93
C GLU A 648 31.71 -29.24 -9.41
N ASN A 649 32.58 -29.93 -10.10
CA ASN A 649 32.50 -30.17 -11.54
C ASN A 649 31.17 -30.80 -12.02
N VAL A 650 30.52 -31.56 -11.17
CA VAL A 650 29.26 -32.30 -11.49
C VAL A 650 28.09 -31.31 -11.71
N VAL A 651 28.09 -30.15 -11.02
CA VAL A 651 27.01 -29.17 -11.09
C VAL A 651 27.33 -28.00 -12.03
N ILE A 652 28.49 -27.94 -12.63
CA ILE A 652 28.85 -26.94 -13.64
C ILE A 652 28.12 -27.22 -14.95
N PRO A 653 27.63 -26.19 -15.66
CA PRO A 653 26.98 -26.39 -16.96
C PRO A 653 27.84 -27.19 -17.95
N LYS A 654 27.25 -28.24 -18.56
CA LYS A 654 27.92 -29.09 -19.54
C LYS A 654 27.73 -28.61 -20.98
N LYS A 655 26.66 -27.85 -21.26
CA LYS A 655 26.39 -27.23 -22.56
C LYS A 655 26.37 -25.73 -22.43
N TRP A 656 26.97 -25.03 -23.38
CA TRP A 656 27.10 -23.58 -23.39
C TRP A 656 26.65 -23.01 -24.73
N ARG A 657 25.94 -21.86 -24.68
CA ARG A 657 25.57 -21.04 -25.85
C ARG A 657 25.90 -19.60 -25.57
N PHE A 658 26.33 -18.90 -26.61
CA PHE A 658 26.69 -17.48 -26.56
C PHE A 658 25.92 -16.71 -27.64
N PRO A 659 24.59 -16.54 -27.48
CA PRO A 659 23.82 -15.72 -28.41
C PRO A 659 24.20 -14.25 -28.22
N ASP A 660 24.02 -13.46 -29.30
CA ASP A 660 24.20 -12.00 -29.21
C ASP A 660 23.22 -11.36 -28.25
N LYS A 661 22.01 -11.93 -28.13
CA LYS A 661 20.98 -11.56 -27.19
C LYS A 661 20.20 -12.77 -26.72
N LEU A 662 19.91 -12.85 -25.43
CA LEU A 662 19.04 -13.91 -24.89
C LEU A 662 17.59 -13.67 -25.31
N PRO A 663 16.85 -14.74 -25.69
CA PRO A 663 15.42 -14.61 -25.98
C PRO A 663 14.68 -14.19 -24.72
N ALA A 664 13.85 -13.17 -24.88
CA ALA A 664 12.99 -12.63 -23.84
C ALA A 664 11.69 -12.09 -24.49
N ASP A 665 10.61 -12.13 -23.72
CA ASP A 665 9.35 -11.53 -24.15
C ASP A 665 9.41 -9.98 -24.10
N VAL A 666 8.31 -9.33 -24.50
CA VAL A 666 8.20 -7.84 -24.52
C VAL A 666 8.44 -7.20 -23.13
N GLN A 667 8.31 -7.98 -22.03
CA GLN A 667 8.57 -7.52 -20.68
C GLN A 667 10.02 -7.79 -20.22
N GLY A 668 10.82 -8.43 -21.06
CA GLY A 668 12.18 -8.85 -20.71
C GLY A 668 12.23 -10.14 -19.90
N LYS A 669 11.11 -10.90 -19.79
CA LYS A 669 11.07 -12.19 -19.12
C LYS A 669 11.57 -13.30 -20.06
N LYS A 670 12.48 -14.12 -19.56
CA LYS A 670 13.05 -15.25 -20.27
C LYS A 670 12.27 -16.52 -19.96
N HIS A 671 11.61 -17.09 -20.96
CA HIS A 671 10.88 -18.34 -20.81
C HIS A 671 11.82 -19.54 -20.95
N LYS A 672 11.61 -20.53 -20.10
CA LYS A 672 12.45 -21.73 -20.06
C LYS A 672 12.51 -22.45 -21.41
N GLU A 673 11.37 -22.53 -22.09
CA GLU A 673 11.22 -23.20 -23.40
C GLU A 673 12.11 -22.57 -24.46
N ASP A 674 12.15 -21.22 -24.51
CA ASP A 674 12.95 -20.47 -25.49
C ASP A 674 14.45 -20.65 -25.24
N ILE A 675 14.84 -20.66 -23.96
CA ILE A 675 16.25 -20.93 -23.58
C ILE A 675 16.63 -22.38 -23.91
N VAL A 676 15.77 -23.34 -23.61
CA VAL A 676 16.01 -24.77 -23.95
C VAL A 676 16.11 -24.96 -25.46
N ALA A 677 15.34 -24.24 -26.27
CA ALA A 677 15.41 -24.29 -27.73
C ALA A 677 16.79 -23.93 -28.28
N LEU A 678 17.59 -23.09 -27.58
CA LEU A 678 18.97 -22.75 -27.98
C LEU A 678 19.93 -23.97 -27.91
N PHE A 679 19.55 -25.02 -27.20
CA PHE A 679 20.39 -26.20 -26.97
C PHE A 679 19.96 -27.43 -27.78
N LYS A 680 18.81 -27.37 -28.40
CA LYS A 680 18.34 -28.36 -29.38
C LYS A 680 18.95 -28.04 -30.73
#